data_cfab2404c4e26007011a0f5a86b35bdb
#
_entry.id   cfab2404c4e26007011a0f5a86b35bdb
#
_cell.length_a   1.000
_cell.length_b   1.000
_cell.length_c   1.000
_cell.angle_alpha   90.00
_cell.angle_beta   90.00
_cell.angle_gamma   90.00
#
_symmetry.space_group_name_H-M   'P 1'
#
loop_
_entity.id
_entity.type
_entity.pdbx_description
1 polymer ?
#
loop_
_entity_poly.entity_id
_entity_poly.type
_entity_poly.pdbx_seq_one_letter_code
_entity_poly.pdbx_strand_id
1 'polypeptide(L)'
;MMTRKNDTENSKGNKKRPSRRQFLQYAGLAAGGGSLLAATPELLSEGVVKGAVAQVVPEAPLPPHRAILVDGIHAYADQLSVKPGDDINFHVSSEAPYAMQIYRLGTDPNTPGSDYPMSGSMQGDPLQQKIHPGSYVHVRKRLGATDSLRALTLECWVRPFVGVPIPDPFNYTGLITQFDLQSGAGYGLFVRFDINDFVAHGGSVAFYLGNGGAFAPANLLEVPVNFRTADTWAKLKWHHIVATWNGTTKELWIDGEQKATQWFAETVRPGPAPLRLAACGENSVASRFLNGDLAMPVIYNRALSSDTIKKRFDEKGLKPPPLNGVLGFWPLSEEQGDDVADMSRDQERPGRIINHATWMIGGPSFSGEAAQFEPPYDPTDDPDRGHGLRFAPDDLFDCRWQVTQTYTVPTNARSGIYVARLTYTDAGQDAYYHVTFIVQKSANQKPAPILLVCPTNTWLAYNSRPFFKKQYEPVAGFPLFQDRYVNTDRSNGVSSGVDFPDYSCYLGHQNFAPPYHFGLLLPQEGADPYNLYASVGEYSHLTRATRFTQAWLETSKTKDYPNGYPYDVISDLDLHNTPGILQDYKTVIVAGHSEYWSIAAYNGVKSYLEGKGRLIVLSGNTMYWRVSFSPDGTVMECRKVDGAGAEVAPNRRGETWHSDDGLRGGLMRECGFPGWQLTGLETYGILSFGGSPDSPAPAAGDVDFGTFNVANPDHFLFKGVGVTAGQSFAQYTVGHETDARVSTLKTVREKSHNPLPPGAADPDEPGGITTLANGHKASGNFYDYFDNLVRDEIVTLYPEAELIYWQRPDGGLVFNGGAVGNGIALYYQDPVFTGLMKNVLTYFVGP
;
A
#
# COMPACT_ATOMS: atom_id res chain seq x y z
N MET A 1 35.26 21.94 54.80
CA MET A 1 35.06 20.91 55.81
C MET A 1 34.05 19.94 55.26
N MET A 2 34.49 18.85 54.66
CA MET A 2 34.60 17.48 55.20
C MET A 2 33.25 17.03 55.78
N THR A 3 32.60 16.03 55.26
CA THR A 3 33.06 14.61 55.24
C THR A 3 32.16 13.76 54.28
N ARG A 4 32.86 12.85 53.62
CA ARG A 4 32.34 11.66 52.90
C ARG A 4 31.58 10.71 53.82
N LYS A 5 30.60 9.98 53.23
CA LYS A 5 30.38 8.55 53.52
C LYS A 5 29.70 7.91 52.32
N ASN A 6 30.37 7.07 51.64
CA ASN A 6 30.32 5.71 51.16
C ASN A 6 28.96 5.03 51.03
N ASP A 7 28.67 4.66 49.79
CA ASP A 7 28.50 3.32 49.21
C ASP A 7 27.62 2.29 49.93
N THR A 8 26.53 1.94 49.27
CA THR A 8 26.15 0.54 49.13
C THR A 8 25.56 0.33 47.76
N GLU A 9 26.29 -0.39 46.91
CA GLU A 9 25.81 -1.02 45.68
C GLU A 9 24.63 -1.93 45.98
N ASN A 10 23.51 -1.66 45.31
CA ASN A 10 22.47 -2.65 45.13
C ASN A 10 22.38 -2.96 43.64
N SER A 11 23.17 -3.95 43.23
CA SER A 11 23.05 -4.62 41.92
C SER A 11 21.69 -5.32 41.82
N LYS A 12 20.67 -4.58 41.39
CA LYS A 12 19.45 -5.22 40.86
C LYS A 12 19.80 -5.76 39.49
N GLY A 13 20.08 -7.03 39.41
CA GLY A 13 20.20 -7.77 38.16
C GLY A 13 18.96 -7.55 37.30
N ASN A 14 19.15 -6.87 36.22
CA ASN A 14 18.15 -6.72 35.16
C ASN A 14 17.92 -8.12 34.57
N LYS A 15 16.92 -8.83 35.07
CA LYS A 15 16.41 -10.03 34.43
C LYS A 15 15.77 -9.58 33.13
N LYS A 16 16.49 -9.73 32.01
CA LYS A 16 15.92 -9.55 30.68
C LYS A 16 14.65 -10.39 30.60
N ARG A 17 13.53 -9.74 30.34
CA ARG A 17 12.26 -10.39 30.08
C ARG A 17 12.41 -11.17 28.76
N PRO A 18 11.95 -12.43 28.65
CA PRO A 18 12.06 -13.19 27.41
C PRO A 18 11.23 -12.52 26.30
N SER A 19 11.78 -12.43 25.11
CA SER A 19 11.02 -11.99 23.93
C SER A 19 9.87 -12.97 23.66
N ARG A 20 8.83 -12.52 22.98
CA ARG A 20 7.66 -13.35 22.65
C ARG A 20 8.04 -14.58 21.79
N ARG A 21 9.10 -14.48 20.99
CA ARG A 21 9.68 -15.60 20.25
C ARG A 21 10.29 -16.66 21.20
N GLN A 22 10.94 -16.25 22.27
CA GLN A 22 11.40 -17.16 23.34
C GLN A 22 10.22 -17.72 24.13
N PHE A 23 9.15 -16.95 24.26
CA PHE A 23 7.92 -17.35 24.89
C PHE A 23 7.19 -18.47 24.10
N LEU A 24 7.08 -18.36 22.78
CA LEU A 24 6.51 -19.42 21.93
C LEU A 24 7.38 -20.68 21.92
N GLN A 25 8.71 -20.54 22.05
CA GLN A 25 9.61 -21.69 22.23
C GLN A 25 9.39 -22.41 23.56
N TYR A 26 9.05 -21.68 24.64
CA TYR A 26 8.74 -22.31 25.94
C TYR A 26 7.37 -22.97 25.95
N ALA A 27 6.39 -22.45 25.25
CA ALA A 27 5.07 -23.07 25.11
C ALA A 27 5.10 -24.32 24.23
N GLY A 28 5.96 -24.35 23.23
CA GLY A 28 6.17 -25.52 22.35
C GLY A 28 6.94 -26.69 22.99
N LEU A 29 7.73 -26.42 24.03
CA LEU A 29 8.48 -27.44 24.77
C LEU A 29 7.66 -28.20 25.83
N ALA A 30 6.48 -27.70 26.17
CA ALA A 30 5.55 -28.34 27.08
C ALA A 30 4.57 -29.33 26.39
N ALA A 31 4.56 -29.40 25.06
CA ALA A 31 3.73 -30.34 24.28
C ALA A 31 4.65 -31.20 23.43
N GLY A 32 4.92 -32.37 23.94
CA GLY A 32 5.75 -33.50 23.47
C GLY A 32 6.15 -33.59 21.98
N GLY A 33 7.43 -33.78 21.81
CA GLY A 33 8.15 -34.64 20.86
C GLY A 33 7.69 -34.67 19.38
N GLY A 34 8.20 -33.77 18.56
CA GLY A 34 8.23 -33.94 17.12
C GLY A 34 9.40 -33.16 16.54
N SER A 35 10.33 -33.85 15.93
CA SER A 35 11.58 -33.31 15.41
C SER A 35 11.36 -32.27 14.34
N LEU A 36 11.70 -31.01 14.62
CA LEU A 36 11.94 -30.00 13.61
C LEU A 36 13.46 -29.73 13.56
N LEU A 37 14.06 -30.07 12.46
CA LEU A 37 15.44 -29.76 12.13
C LEU A 37 15.62 -28.24 12.09
N ALA A 38 16.37 -27.73 13.04
CA ALA A 38 16.83 -26.35 13.04
C ALA A 38 17.89 -26.17 11.94
N ALA A 39 17.60 -25.37 10.94
CA ALA A 39 18.62 -24.88 10.02
C ALA A 39 19.37 -23.72 10.67
N THR A 40 20.68 -23.87 10.81
CA THR A 40 21.59 -22.82 11.27
C THR A 40 21.84 -21.77 10.18
N PRO A 41 22.06 -20.51 10.54
CA PRO A 41 22.33 -19.44 9.58
C PRO A 41 23.82 -19.36 9.26
N GLU A 42 24.30 -20.28 8.45
CA GLU A 42 25.59 -20.15 7.76
C GLU A 42 25.48 -20.89 6.44
N LEU A 43 25.20 -20.13 5.37
CA LEU A 43 25.50 -20.47 3.97
C LEU A 43 24.79 -19.47 3.05
N LEU A 44 25.27 -18.22 3.02
CA LEU A 44 25.04 -17.32 1.90
C LEU A 44 26.35 -17.20 1.13
N SER A 45 26.66 -18.20 0.33
CA SER A 45 27.62 -18.08 -0.76
C SER A 45 27.12 -18.89 -1.95
N GLU A 46 26.85 -18.17 -3.04
CA GLU A 46 26.84 -18.64 -4.43
C GLU A 46 26.02 -19.92 -4.73
N GLY A 47 24.76 -19.74 -5.02
CA GLY A 47 23.92 -20.70 -5.70
C GLY A 47 22.96 -20.00 -6.64
N VAL A 48 23.23 -20.05 -7.93
CA VAL A 48 22.31 -19.65 -8.99
C VAL A 48 21.00 -20.40 -8.79
N VAL A 49 20.00 -19.74 -8.24
CA VAL A 49 18.62 -20.26 -8.19
C VAL A 49 18.08 -20.13 -9.62
N LYS A 50 18.07 -21.22 -10.35
CA LYS A 50 17.27 -21.36 -11.57
C LYS A 50 15.83 -21.06 -11.17
N GLY A 51 15.23 -20.05 -11.82
CA GLY A 51 13.85 -19.65 -11.59
C GLY A 51 12.93 -20.88 -11.76
N ALA A 52 12.45 -21.37 -10.65
CA ALA A 52 11.27 -22.20 -10.62
C ALA A 52 10.11 -21.25 -10.86
N VAL A 53 9.43 -21.39 -11.97
CA VAL A 53 8.08 -20.85 -12.16
C VAL A 53 7.28 -21.42 -11.00
N ALA A 54 6.87 -20.55 -10.06
CA ALA A 54 6.01 -20.95 -8.97
C ALA A 54 4.77 -21.57 -9.61
N GLN A 55 4.54 -22.85 -9.38
CA GLN A 55 3.25 -23.44 -9.69
C GLN A 55 2.24 -22.66 -8.86
N VAL A 56 1.37 -21.93 -9.53
CA VAL A 56 0.20 -21.28 -8.91
C VAL A 56 -0.59 -22.40 -8.25
N VAL A 57 -0.43 -22.55 -6.95
CA VAL A 57 -1.29 -23.43 -6.16
C VAL A 57 -2.68 -22.79 -6.25
N PRO A 58 -3.70 -23.52 -6.74
CA PRO A 58 -5.05 -22.94 -6.81
C PRO A 58 -5.44 -22.42 -5.43
N GLU A 59 -5.74 -21.14 -5.36
CA GLU A 59 -6.18 -20.52 -4.12
C GLU A 59 -7.41 -21.26 -3.58
N ALA A 60 -7.43 -21.54 -2.29
CA ALA A 60 -8.56 -22.21 -1.69
C ALA A 60 -9.84 -21.38 -1.90
N PRO A 61 -10.98 -22.01 -2.22
CA PRO A 61 -12.23 -21.30 -2.48
C PRO A 61 -12.55 -20.31 -1.38
N LEU A 62 -13.05 -19.13 -1.75
CA LEU A 62 -13.54 -18.14 -0.82
C LEU A 62 -14.69 -18.76 0.00
N PRO A 63 -14.62 -18.77 1.35
CA PRO A 63 -15.78 -19.14 2.16
C PRO A 63 -16.97 -18.25 1.82
N PRO A 64 -18.23 -18.68 2.07
CA PRO A 64 -19.39 -17.83 1.82
C PRO A 64 -19.21 -16.44 2.41
N HIS A 65 -19.19 -15.44 1.53
CA HIS A 65 -18.79 -14.08 1.82
C HIS A 65 -19.78 -13.09 1.21
N ARG A 66 -20.00 -11.96 1.85
CA ARG A 66 -20.81 -10.86 1.29
C ARG A 66 -20.34 -10.56 -0.14
N ALA A 67 -21.30 -10.31 -1.01
CA ALA A 67 -21.07 -10.04 -2.41
C ALA A 67 -21.74 -8.73 -2.81
N ILE A 68 -21.04 -7.92 -3.59
CA ILE A 68 -21.49 -6.64 -4.12
C ILE A 68 -21.39 -6.69 -5.65
N LEU A 69 -22.45 -6.26 -6.35
CA LEU A 69 -22.38 -5.97 -7.78
C LEU A 69 -21.86 -4.56 -7.99
N VAL A 70 -21.05 -4.40 -9.02
CA VAL A 70 -20.50 -3.10 -9.40
C VAL A 70 -21.18 -2.64 -10.69
N ASP A 71 -21.68 -1.42 -10.70
CA ASP A 71 -22.37 -0.85 -11.88
C ASP A 71 -21.35 -0.43 -12.95
N GLY A 72 -21.77 -0.46 -14.21
CA GLY A 72 -20.97 -0.01 -15.34
C GLY A 72 -20.05 -1.08 -15.89
N ILE A 73 -18.91 -0.64 -16.45
CA ILE A 73 -17.87 -1.54 -16.97
C ILE A 73 -16.57 -1.34 -16.19
N HIS A 74 -15.99 -2.45 -15.76
CA HIS A 74 -14.70 -2.48 -15.08
C HIS A 74 -13.89 -3.68 -15.57
N ALA A 75 -12.59 -3.51 -15.68
CA ALA A 75 -11.73 -4.58 -16.17
C ALA A 75 -10.32 -4.47 -15.57
N TYR A 76 -9.65 -5.61 -15.49
CA TYR A 76 -8.22 -5.69 -15.19
C TYR A 76 -7.59 -6.86 -15.94
N ALA A 77 -6.26 -6.83 -16.06
CA ALA A 77 -5.49 -7.93 -16.58
C ALA A 77 -4.90 -8.77 -15.42
N ASP A 78 -4.70 -10.06 -15.66
CA ASP A 78 -4.04 -10.96 -14.70
C ASP A 78 -2.55 -10.66 -14.49
N GLN A 79 -1.95 -9.83 -15.34
CA GLN A 79 -0.56 -9.45 -15.30
C GLN A 79 -0.39 -7.98 -15.72
N LEU A 80 0.51 -7.25 -15.04
CA LEU A 80 0.92 -5.91 -15.46
C LEU A 80 1.92 -5.93 -16.61
N SER A 81 2.64 -7.02 -16.79
CA SER A 81 3.72 -7.14 -17.76
C SER A 81 3.76 -8.56 -18.33
N VAL A 82 3.90 -8.68 -19.63
CA VAL A 82 3.83 -9.94 -20.35
C VAL A 82 4.91 -10.01 -21.44
N LYS A 83 5.37 -11.22 -21.78
CA LYS A 83 6.36 -11.42 -22.83
C LYS A 83 5.69 -11.75 -24.18
N PRO A 84 6.31 -11.38 -25.31
CA PRO A 84 5.84 -11.85 -26.62
C PRO A 84 5.78 -13.37 -26.70
N GLY A 85 4.65 -13.87 -27.11
CA GLY A 85 4.32 -15.31 -27.21
C GLY A 85 3.50 -15.83 -26.05
N ASP A 86 3.39 -15.08 -24.95
CA ASP A 86 2.59 -15.46 -23.78
C ASP A 86 1.15 -14.91 -23.92
N ASP A 87 0.24 -15.50 -23.19
CA ASP A 87 -1.13 -15.04 -23.06
C ASP A 87 -1.26 -14.03 -21.92
N ILE A 88 -2.13 -13.04 -22.11
CA ILE A 88 -2.64 -12.14 -21.07
C ILE A 88 -4.15 -12.27 -21.01
N ASN A 89 -4.68 -12.48 -19.82
CA ASN A 89 -6.09 -12.65 -19.59
C ASN A 89 -6.71 -11.38 -19.05
N PHE A 90 -7.89 -11.05 -19.57
CA PHE A 90 -8.68 -9.91 -19.10
C PHE A 90 -9.93 -10.39 -18.40
N HIS A 91 -10.19 -9.80 -17.28
CA HIS A 91 -11.33 -10.04 -16.42
C HIS A 91 -12.25 -8.82 -16.51
N VAL A 92 -13.38 -8.96 -17.18
CA VAL A 92 -14.30 -7.84 -17.42
C VAL A 92 -15.62 -8.10 -16.70
N SER A 93 -16.06 -7.11 -15.93
CA SER A 93 -17.42 -7.01 -15.41
C SER A 93 -18.15 -5.89 -16.16
N SER A 94 -19.23 -6.20 -16.85
CA SER A 94 -19.98 -5.24 -17.67
C SER A 94 -21.47 -5.51 -17.65
N GLU A 95 -22.28 -4.48 -17.51
CA GLU A 95 -23.74 -4.55 -17.67
C GLU A 95 -24.20 -4.40 -19.11
N ALA A 96 -23.34 -4.02 -20.02
CA ALA A 96 -23.61 -3.83 -21.45
C ALA A 96 -22.66 -4.65 -22.34
N PRO A 97 -23.07 -4.99 -23.58
CA PRO A 97 -22.13 -5.53 -24.57
C PRO A 97 -20.98 -4.56 -24.81
N TYR A 98 -19.79 -5.10 -25.05
CA TYR A 98 -18.61 -4.30 -25.32
C TYR A 98 -17.77 -4.88 -26.44
N ALA A 99 -16.91 -4.05 -27.01
CA ALA A 99 -15.87 -4.46 -27.94
C ALA A 99 -14.50 -4.12 -27.35
N MET A 100 -13.60 -5.10 -27.24
CA MET A 100 -12.23 -4.89 -26.79
C MET A 100 -11.24 -4.96 -27.94
N GLN A 101 -10.30 -4.04 -28.00
CA GLN A 101 -9.20 -4.05 -28.96
C GLN A 101 -7.89 -3.68 -28.29
N ILE A 102 -6.82 -4.37 -28.65
CA ILE A 102 -5.50 -4.12 -28.11
C ILE A 102 -4.77 -3.10 -28.98
N TYR A 103 -4.14 -2.12 -28.33
CA TYR A 103 -3.30 -1.12 -28.97
C TYR A 103 -1.93 -1.07 -28.28
N ARG A 104 -0.88 -0.85 -29.05
CA ARG A 104 0.38 -0.34 -28.54
C ARG A 104 0.30 1.18 -28.55
N LEU A 105 0.63 1.82 -27.43
CA LEU A 105 0.53 3.29 -27.33
C LEU A 105 1.45 3.96 -28.35
N GLY A 106 0.90 4.96 -29.03
CA GLY A 106 1.53 5.62 -30.17
C GLY A 106 2.36 6.85 -29.76
N THR A 107 2.69 7.62 -30.80
CA THR A 107 3.63 8.77 -30.70
C THR A 107 3.01 10.05 -30.17
N ASP A 108 1.70 10.13 -30.07
CA ASP A 108 1.00 11.29 -29.53
C ASP A 108 0.11 10.90 -28.36
N PRO A 109 0.47 11.27 -27.13
CA PRO A 109 -0.33 11.00 -25.93
C PRO A 109 -1.72 11.61 -25.96
N ASN A 110 -1.95 12.64 -26.75
CA ASN A 110 -3.20 13.39 -26.84
C ASN A 110 -4.10 12.91 -27.99
N THR A 111 -3.60 12.06 -28.86
CA THR A 111 -4.34 11.59 -30.04
C THR A 111 -4.44 10.07 -30.03
N PRO A 112 -5.53 9.49 -29.48
CA PRO A 112 -5.71 8.03 -29.46
C PRO A 112 -5.67 7.39 -30.85
N GLY A 113 -5.94 8.13 -31.91
CA GLY A 113 -5.78 7.71 -33.30
C GLY A 113 -4.32 7.48 -33.72
N SER A 114 -3.35 7.94 -32.92
CA SER A 114 -1.93 7.66 -33.13
C SER A 114 -1.51 6.28 -32.60
N ASP A 115 -2.33 5.60 -31.82
CA ASP A 115 -2.04 4.29 -31.25
C ASP A 115 -2.08 3.20 -32.32
N TYR A 116 -1.20 2.23 -32.19
CA TYR A 116 -1.05 1.15 -33.18
C TYR A 116 -1.97 -0.02 -32.84
N PRO A 117 -2.96 -0.38 -33.67
CA PRO A 117 -3.81 -1.53 -33.41
C PRO A 117 -2.99 -2.84 -33.53
N MET A 118 -3.07 -3.66 -32.46
CA MET A 118 -2.34 -4.90 -32.32
C MET A 118 -3.23 -6.13 -32.44
N SER A 119 -4.55 -5.95 -32.35
CA SER A 119 -5.55 -7.03 -32.57
C SER A 119 -6.71 -6.55 -33.40
N GLY A 120 -7.54 -7.49 -33.87
CA GLY A 120 -8.91 -7.20 -34.29
C GLY A 120 -9.77 -6.85 -33.07
N SER A 121 -11.00 -6.43 -33.33
CA SER A 121 -12.00 -6.20 -32.26
C SER A 121 -12.52 -7.54 -31.72
N MET A 122 -12.48 -7.72 -30.42
CA MET A 122 -13.01 -8.89 -29.70
C MET A 122 -14.31 -8.46 -29.05
N GLN A 123 -15.40 -9.19 -29.33
CA GLN A 123 -16.72 -8.88 -28.77
C GLN A 123 -16.88 -9.56 -27.41
N GLY A 124 -17.48 -8.87 -26.46
CA GLY A 124 -17.84 -9.37 -25.15
C GLY A 124 -19.32 -9.19 -24.84
N ASP A 125 -19.92 -10.23 -24.28
CA ASP A 125 -21.30 -10.20 -23.81
C ASP A 125 -21.41 -9.55 -22.43
N PRO A 126 -22.57 -9.00 -22.07
CA PRO A 126 -22.82 -8.50 -20.69
C PRO A 126 -22.60 -9.60 -19.66
N LEU A 127 -21.76 -9.32 -18.69
CA LEU A 127 -21.49 -10.19 -17.55
C LEU A 127 -21.13 -9.35 -16.34
N GLN A 128 -22.10 -9.10 -15.45
CA GLN A 128 -21.79 -8.46 -14.18
C GLN A 128 -21.19 -9.48 -13.22
N GLN A 129 -20.00 -9.18 -12.71
CA GLN A 129 -19.30 -10.00 -11.76
C GLN A 129 -19.27 -9.33 -10.38
N LYS A 130 -19.34 -10.15 -9.34
CA LYS A 130 -19.40 -9.67 -7.95
C LYS A 130 -17.98 -9.46 -7.40
N ILE A 131 -17.87 -8.49 -6.51
CA ILE A 131 -16.72 -8.32 -5.62
C ILE A 131 -17.08 -8.77 -4.21
N HIS A 132 -16.07 -9.14 -3.42
CA HIS A 132 -16.24 -9.70 -2.08
C HIS A 132 -15.38 -8.96 -1.05
N PRO A 133 -15.64 -7.67 -0.76
CA PRO A 133 -14.81 -6.90 0.15
C PRO A 133 -15.06 -7.25 1.61
N GLY A 134 -14.03 -7.02 2.41
CA GLY A 134 -14.01 -7.22 3.86
C GLY A 134 -13.10 -8.35 4.31
N SER A 135 -12.22 -8.05 5.28
CA SER A 135 -11.27 -9.01 5.83
C SER A 135 -11.72 -9.58 7.17
N TYR A 136 -11.36 -10.85 7.42
CA TYR A 136 -11.63 -11.56 8.67
C TYR A 136 -10.80 -12.84 8.74
N VAL A 137 -10.80 -13.49 9.92
CA VAL A 137 -10.26 -14.87 10.05
C VAL A 137 -11.39 -15.88 10.00
N HIS A 138 -11.34 -16.76 9.00
CA HIS A 138 -12.19 -17.95 8.92
C HIS A 138 -11.54 -19.10 9.69
N VAL A 139 -12.16 -19.53 10.79
CA VAL A 139 -11.66 -20.65 11.59
C VAL A 139 -12.21 -21.96 11.01
N ARG A 140 -11.28 -22.85 10.61
CA ARG A 140 -11.61 -24.07 9.85
C ARG A 140 -12.52 -25.06 10.59
N LYS A 141 -12.44 -25.10 11.93
CA LYS A 141 -13.26 -25.98 12.76
C LYS A 141 -14.07 -25.19 13.79
N ARG A 142 -15.36 -25.17 13.64
CA ARG A 142 -16.30 -24.55 14.60
C ARG A 142 -16.43 -25.40 15.87
N LEU A 143 -17.00 -24.84 16.94
CA LEU A 143 -17.49 -25.60 18.06
C LEU A 143 -18.71 -26.41 17.61
N GLY A 144 -18.68 -27.70 17.81
CA GLY A 144 -19.78 -28.60 17.40
C GLY A 144 -20.86 -28.73 18.47
N ALA A 145 -21.97 -29.39 18.10
CA ALA A 145 -23.07 -29.68 19.03
C ALA A 145 -22.64 -30.57 20.21
N THR A 146 -21.54 -31.33 20.07
CA THR A 146 -20.95 -32.16 21.12
C THR A 146 -20.15 -31.38 22.14
N ASP A 147 -19.72 -30.16 21.79
CA ASP A 147 -19.07 -29.23 22.73
C ASP A 147 -20.17 -28.54 23.58
N SER A 148 -20.97 -29.34 24.33
CA SER A 148 -22.07 -28.81 25.11
C SER A 148 -21.59 -27.77 26.10
N LEU A 149 -21.80 -26.51 25.75
CA LEU A 149 -21.37 -25.37 26.53
C LEU A 149 -22.25 -25.25 27.78
N ARG A 150 -21.72 -25.56 28.94
CA ARG A 150 -22.34 -25.29 30.24
C ARG A 150 -21.88 -23.98 30.85
N ALA A 151 -20.79 -23.45 30.36
CA ALA A 151 -20.26 -22.16 30.66
C ALA A 151 -19.37 -21.72 29.47
N LEU A 152 -19.14 -20.42 29.34
CA LEU A 152 -18.39 -19.84 28.24
C LEU A 152 -17.66 -18.58 28.70
N THR A 153 -16.44 -18.39 28.20
CA THR A 153 -15.82 -17.06 28.18
C THR A 153 -15.28 -16.79 26.78
N LEU A 154 -15.56 -15.60 26.29
CA LEU A 154 -14.94 -15.00 25.09
C LEU A 154 -14.05 -13.84 25.56
N GLU A 155 -12.79 -13.85 25.16
CA GLU A 155 -11.80 -12.84 25.54
C GLU A 155 -11.07 -12.35 24.29
N CYS A 156 -10.88 -11.04 24.15
CA CYS A 156 -9.99 -10.47 23.15
C CYS A 156 -9.53 -9.08 23.55
N TRP A 157 -8.50 -8.60 22.88
CA TRP A 157 -8.15 -7.20 22.83
C TRP A 157 -8.61 -6.63 21.49
N VAL A 158 -9.20 -5.44 21.53
CA VAL A 158 -9.67 -4.73 20.34
C VAL A 158 -9.27 -3.27 20.38
N ARG A 159 -8.85 -2.74 19.26
CA ARG A 159 -8.66 -1.31 19.00
C ARG A 159 -9.58 -0.94 17.83
N PRO A 160 -10.84 -0.56 18.11
CA PRO A 160 -11.80 -0.30 17.06
C PRO A 160 -11.52 1.06 16.41
N PHE A 161 -11.62 1.09 15.09
CA PHE A 161 -11.73 2.34 14.34
C PHE A 161 -13.21 2.69 14.24
N VAL A 162 -13.53 3.99 14.11
CA VAL A 162 -14.93 4.40 13.98
C VAL A 162 -15.51 3.81 12.71
N GLY A 163 -16.50 2.94 12.84
CA GLY A 163 -17.14 2.26 11.74
C GLY A 163 -18.16 3.15 11.03
N VAL A 164 -18.41 2.86 9.74
CA VAL A 164 -19.60 3.33 9.07
C VAL A 164 -20.78 2.58 9.70
N PRO A 165 -21.83 3.29 10.15
CA PRO A 165 -22.97 2.66 10.75
C PRO A 165 -23.67 1.73 9.76
N ILE A 166 -23.93 0.51 10.15
CA ILE A 166 -24.72 -0.43 9.35
C ILE A 166 -26.18 -0.04 9.51
N PRO A 167 -26.90 0.35 8.45
CA PRO A 167 -28.27 0.87 8.54
C PRO A 167 -29.30 -0.26 8.66
N ASP A 168 -29.09 -1.21 9.55
CA ASP A 168 -30.07 -2.27 9.81
C ASP A 168 -30.30 -2.48 11.32
N PRO A 169 -31.34 -3.21 11.74
CA PRO A 169 -31.62 -3.44 13.15
C PRO A 169 -30.50 -4.13 13.93
N PHE A 170 -29.64 -4.89 13.23
CA PHE A 170 -28.47 -5.51 13.82
C PHE A 170 -27.19 -4.82 13.33
N ASN A 171 -26.89 -3.66 13.88
CA ASN A 171 -25.74 -2.82 13.52
C ASN A 171 -24.47 -3.15 14.31
N TYR A 172 -24.21 -4.42 14.59
CA TYR A 172 -23.03 -4.90 15.30
C TYR A 172 -22.04 -5.56 14.35
N THR A 173 -20.76 -5.33 14.55
CA THR A 173 -19.66 -6.05 13.90
C THR A 173 -19.11 -7.12 14.83
N GLY A 174 -18.67 -8.25 14.27
CA GLY A 174 -18.20 -9.39 15.08
C GLY A 174 -16.76 -9.23 15.55
N LEU A 175 -16.48 -9.63 16.80
CA LEU A 175 -15.12 -9.83 17.32
C LEU A 175 -14.76 -11.30 17.33
N ILE A 176 -15.53 -12.12 18.05
CA ILE A 176 -15.45 -13.58 18.09
C ILE A 176 -16.85 -14.10 17.92
N THR A 177 -17.17 -14.76 16.84
CA THR A 177 -18.54 -15.18 16.54
C THR A 177 -18.62 -16.59 15.99
N GLN A 178 -19.52 -17.38 16.54
CA GLN A 178 -20.15 -18.52 15.88
C GLN A 178 -21.63 -18.28 15.95
N PHE A 179 -22.10 -17.35 15.15
CA PHE A 179 -23.42 -16.77 15.23
C PHE A 179 -24.01 -16.58 13.83
N ASP A 180 -25.29 -16.80 13.71
CA ASP A 180 -26.05 -16.53 12.50
C ASP A 180 -27.27 -15.69 12.86
N LEU A 181 -27.39 -14.53 12.26
CA LEU A 181 -28.42 -13.55 12.57
C LEU A 181 -29.83 -14.09 12.24
N GLN A 182 -29.98 -14.84 11.16
CA GLN A 182 -31.28 -15.34 10.72
C GLN A 182 -31.81 -16.42 11.66
N SER A 183 -30.99 -17.35 12.08
CA SER A 183 -31.41 -18.44 12.99
C SER A 183 -31.35 -18.04 14.46
N GLY A 184 -30.67 -16.95 14.80
CA GLY A 184 -30.43 -16.52 16.18
C GLY A 184 -29.68 -17.56 17.03
N ALA A 185 -29.09 -18.56 16.41
CA ALA A 185 -28.34 -19.61 17.10
C ALA A 185 -26.85 -19.24 17.26
N GLY A 186 -26.20 -19.81 18.25
CA GLY A 186 -24.77 -19.64 18.51
C GLY A 186 -24.47 -18.60 19.57
N TYR A 187 -23.27 -18.05 19.49
CA TYR A 187 -22.75 -17.08 20.44
C TYR A 187 -21.90 -16.04 19.69
N GLY A 188 -21.77 -14.86 20.28
CA GLY A 188 -20.90 -13.84 19.72
C GLY A 188 -20.58 -12.71 20.68
N LEU A 189 -19.38 -12.20 20.50
CA LEU A 189 -18.90 -10.95 21.08
C LEU A 189 -18.80 -9.93 19.95
N PHE A 190 -19.37 -8.75 20.19
CA PHE A 190 -19.55 -7.75 19.15
C PHE A 190 -19.18 -6.35 19.62
N VAL A 191 -18.93 -5.47 18.66
CA VAL A 191 -18.88 -4.02 18.85
C VAL A 191 -19.89 -3.36 17.92
N ARG A 192 -20.40 -2.19 18.36
CA ARG A 192 -21.29 -1.33 17.58
C ARG A 192 -20.77 0.10 17.67
N PHE A 193 -20.97 0.86 16.61
CA PHE A 193 -20.69 2.29 16.57
C PHE A 193 -21.99 3.07 16.40
N ASP A 194 -22.12 4.20 17.10
CA ASP A 194 -23.32 5.02 17.03
C ASP A 194 -23.32 5.94 15.81
N ILE A 195 -24.39 5.85 15.03
CA ILE A 195 -24.57 6.52 13.73
C ILE A 195 -24.50 8.04 13.84
N ASN A 196 -25.00 8.60 14.93
CA ASN A 196 -25.23 10.04 15.06
C ASN A 196 -24.14 10.76 15.83
N ASP A 197 -23.10 10.06 16.27
CA ASP A 197 -22.11 10.63 17.15
C ASP A 197 -20.70 10.59 16.59
N PHE A 198 -20.57 11.22 15.40
CA PHE A 198 -19.27 11.42 14.75
C PHE A 198 -18.31 12.24 15.63
N VAL A 199 -18.84 13.01 16.58
CA VAL A 199 -18.07 13.88 17.48
C VAL A 199 -17.73 13.19 18.79
N ALA A 200 -18.68 12.46 19.39
CA ALA A 200 -18.46 11.82 20.70
C ALA A 200 -17.99 10.35 20.62
N HIS A 201 -18.01 9.76 19.42
CA HIS A 201 -17.50 8.40 19.17
C HIS A 201 -18.05 7.32 20.10
N GLY A 202 -19.32 7.44 20.43
CA GLY A 202 -20.07 6.47 21.20
C GLY A 202 -20.20 5.16 20.46
N GLY A 203 -20.40 4.11 21.24
CA GLY A 203 -20.64 2.77 20.74
C GLY A 203 -21.03 1.84 21.87
N SER A 204 -21.02 0.56 21.57
CA SER A 204 -21.33 -0.46 22.57
C SER A 204 -20.49 -1.71 22.36
N VAL A 205 -20.26 -2.44 23.43
CA VAL A 205 -19.81 -3.83 23.39
C VAL A 205 -21.01 -4.70 23.75
N ALA A 206 -21.21 -5.77 23.00
CA ALA A 206 -22.35 -6.65 23.18
C ALA A 206 -21.96 -8.12 23.22
N PHE A 207 -22.62 -8.89 24.09
CA PHE A 207 -22.49 -10.34 24.22
C PHE A 207 -23.83 -11.03 24.00
N TYR A 208 -23.90 -11.91 23.03
CA TYR A 208 -25.09 -12.68 22.66
C TYR A 208 -24.89 -14.17 22.91
N LEU A 209 -25.92 -14.80 23.46
CA LEU A 209 -26.05 -16.24 23.56
C LEU A 209 -27.43 -16.65 22.98
N GLY A 210 -27.41 -17.57 22.00
CA GLY A 210 -28.60 -18.04 21.31
C GLY A 210 -29.02 -19.42 21.76
N ASN A 211 -30.33 -19.60 21.98
CA ASN A 211 -30.95 -20.87 22.30
C ASN A 211 -31.55 -21.59 21.08
N GLY A 212 -31.41 -20.99 19.88
CA GLY A 212 -32.04 -21.43 18.62
C GLY A 212 -33.40 -20.77 18.39
N GLY A 213 -33.78 -20.59 17.16
CA GLY A 213 -34.92 -19.79 16.73
C GLY A 213 -34.46 -18.47 16.10
N ALA A 214 -35.30 -17.45 16.09
CA ALA A 214 -34.91 -16.12 15.58
C ALA A 214 -34.03 -15.37 16.57
N PHE A 215 -33.31 -14.38 16.06
CA PHE A 215 -32.55 -13.45 16.92
C PHE A 215 -33.47 -12.81 17.98
N ALA A 216 -33.09 -12.96 19.25
CA ALA A 216 -33.84 -12.44 20.39
C ALA A 216 -33.05 -11.29 21.04
N PRO A 217 -33.45 -10.02 20.88
CA PRO A 217 -32.76 -8.88 21.52
C PRO A 217 -32.64 -9.03 23.05
N ALA A 218 -33.59 -9.71 23.69
CA ALA A 218 -33.54 -9.98 25.12
C ALA A 218 -32.35 -10.87 25.55
N ASN A 219 -31.72 -11.57 24.62
CA ASN A 219 -30.54 -12.40 24.84
C ASN A 219 -29.22 -11.63 24.62
N LEU A 220 -29.30 -10.35 24.33
CA LEU A 220 -28.17 -9.49 24.16
C LEU A 220 -27.85 -8.75 25.46
N LEU A 221 -26.63 -8.91 25.98
CA LEU A 221 -26.07 -8.08 27.05
C LEU A 221 -25.24 -7.00 26.41
N GLU A 222 -25.61 -5.75 26.53
CA GLU A 222 -24.96 -4.61 25.89
C GLU A 222 -24.49 -3.60 26.93
N VAL A 223 -23.31 -3.00 26.68
CA VAL A 223 -22.71 -1.94 27.49
C VAL A 223 -22.28 -0.81 26.56
N PRO A 224 -22.78 0.41 26.78
CA PRO A 224 -22.28 1.60 26.10
C PRO A 224 -20.81 1.86 26.45
N VAL A 225 -20.03 2.21 25.44
CA VAL A 225 -18.59 2.51 25.57
C VAL A 225 -18.24 3.71 24.73
N ASN A 226 -17.37 4.55 25.26
CA ASN A 226 -16.70 5.56 24.46
C ASN A 226 -15.31 5.01 24.07
N PHE A 227 -15.14 4.66 22.78
CA PHE A 227 -13.89 4.09 22.28
C PHE A 227 -12.81 5.14 22.01
N ARG A 228 -13.16 6.42 22.03
CA ARG A 228 -12.23 7.52 21.81
C ARG A 228 -12.13 8.41 23.05
N THR A 229 -10.91 8.70 23.43
CA THR A 229 -10.65 9.70 24.48
C THR A 229 -10.18 11.04 23.91
N ALA A 230 -10.05 11.18 22.58
CA ALA A 230 -9.61 12.40 21.91
C ALA A 230 -9.92 12.37 20.39
N ASP A 231 -9.93 13.56 19.79
CA ASP A 231 -10.49 13.89 18.48
C ASP A 231 -9.81 13.30 17.24
N THR A 232 -8.80 12.47 17.37
CA THR A 232 -8.11 11.87 16.23
C THR A 232 -8.01 10.36 16.39
N TRP A 233 -8.21 9.62 15.29
CA TRP A 233 -8.02 8.18 15.22
C TRP A 233 -6.62 7.73 15.70
N ALA A 234 -5.60 8.58 15.57
CA ALA A 234 -4.24 8.36 16.06
C ALA A 234 -4.14 8.12 17.58
N LYS A 235 -5.18 8.44 18.33
CA LYS A 235 -5.24 8.27 19.79
C LYS A 235 -6.14 7.12 20.22
N LEU A 236 -6.50 6.22 19.32
CA LEU A 236 -7.29 5.02 19.63
C LEU A 236 -6.51 4.09 20.55
N LYS A 237 -7.21 3.52 21.52
CA LYS A 237 -6.62 2.64 22.52
C LYS A 237 -7.06 1.20 22.32
N TRP A 238 -6.22 0.29 22.76
CA TRP A 238 -6.58 -1.09 22.94
C TRP A 238 -7.45 -1.25 24.17
N HIS A 239 -8.58 -1.95 24.03
CA HIS A 239 -9.49 -2.33 25.08
C HIS A 239 -9.49 -3.84 25.28
N HIS A 240 -9.42 -4.28 26.53
CA HIS A 240 -9.56 -5.68 26.90
C HIS A 240 -11.05 -6.00 27.10
N ILE A 241 -11.61 -6.83 26.30
CA ILE A 241 -13.02 -7.21 26.36
C ILE A 241 -13.13 -8.68 26.78
N VAL A 242 -13.89 -8.94 27.83
CA VAL A 242 -14.18 -10.30 28.30
C VAL A 242 -15.68 -10.45 28.55
N ALA A 243 -16.28 -11.44 27.93
CA ALA A 243 -17.66 -11.83 28.18
C ALA A 243 -17.71 -13.22 28.82
N THR A 244 -18.32 -13.37 29.97
CA THR A 244 -18.45 -14.64 30.66
C THR A 244 -19.90 -15.09 30.81
N TRP A 245 -20.12 -16.38 30.81
CA TRP A 245 -21.38 -17.02 31.18
C TRP A 245 -21.11 -18.28 31.99
N ASN A 246 -21.73 -18.39 33.17
CA ASN A 246 -21.52 -19.48 34.12
C ASN A 246 -22.65 -20.54 34.11
N GLY A 247 -23.51 -20.51 33.09
CA GLY A 247 -24.71 -21.37 33.00
C GLY A 247 -26.02 -20.68 33.40
N THR A 248 -25.93 -19.56 34.14
CA THR A 248 -27.12 -18.81 34.59
C THR A 248 -26.94 -17.29 34.48
N THR A 249 -25.72 -16.79 34.53
CA THR A 249 -25.46 -15.36 34.52
C THR A 249 -24.42 -15.04 33.50
N LYS A 250 -24.72 -14.08 32.64
CA LYS A 250 -23.77 -13.41 31.74
C LYS A 250 -23.16 -12.19 32.43
N GLU A 251 -21.88 -11.96 32.16
CA GLU A 251 -21.17 -10.76 32.61
C GLU A 251 -20.35 -10.20 31.44
N LEU A 252 -20.26 -8.89 31.39
CA LEU A 252 -19.43 -8.19 30.42
C LEU A 252 -18.42 -7.32 31.17
N TRP A 253 -17.14 -7.52 30.81
CA TRP A 253 -16.00 -6.86 31.44
C TRP A 253 -15.24 -6.06 30.38
N ILE A 254 -14.84 -4.85 30.71
CA ILE A 254 -14.05 -3.96 29.87
C ILE A 254 -12.90 -3.41 30.71
N ASP A 255 -11.67 -3.58 30.20
CA ASP A 255 -10.44 -3.10 30.84
C ASP A 255 -10.29 -3.57 32.31
N GLY A 256 -10.62 -4.84 32.55
CA GLY A 256 -10.55 -5.48 33.87
C GLY A 256 -11.69 -5.14 34.82
N GLU A 257 -12.66 -4.33 34.41
CA GLU A 257 -13.80 -3.94 35.22
C GLU A 257 -15.10 -4.56 34.72
N GLN A 258 -15.90 -5.09 35.66
CA GLN A 258 -17.25 -5.58 35.35
C GLN A 258 -18.19 -4.42 35.05
N LYS A 259 -18.77 -4.39 33.88
CA LYS A 259 -19.65 -3.29 33.45
C LYS A 259 -21.13 -3.65 33.47
N ALA A 260 -21.48 -4.91 33.23
CA ALA A 260 -22.88 -5.33 33.26
C ALA A 260 -23.04 -6.83 33.55
N THR A 261 -24.24 -7.19 33.98
CA THR A 261 -24.68 -8.56 34.20
C THR A 261 -26.10 -8.78 33.67
N GLN A 262 -26.38 -10.01 33.24
CA GLN A 262 -27.71 -10.39 32.79
C GLN A 262 -27.99 -11.87 33.14
N TRP A 263 -29.20 -12.15 33.62
CA TRP A 263 -29.66 -13.52 33.83
C TRP A 263 -29.90 -14.21 32.48
N PHE A 264 -29.31 -15.40 32.28
CA PHE A 264 -29.51 -16.23 31.11
C PHE A 264 -29.29 -17.70 31.52
N ALA A 265 -30.33 -18.42 31.78
CA ALA A 265 -30.28 -19.83 32.23
C ALA A 265 -30.69 -20.83 31.15
N GLU A 266 -30.71 -20.38 29.89
CA GLU A 266 -31.09 -21.22 28.78
C GLU A 266 -29.91 -22.01 28.23
N THR A 267 -30.18 -23.09 27.50
CA THR A 267 -29.12 -23.85 26.81
C THR A 267 -28.64 -23.12 25.57
N VAL A 268 -27.36 -22.80 25.52
CA VAL A 268 -26.75 -22.26 24.32
C VAL A 268 -26.71 -23.35 23.25
N ARG A 269 -27.27 -23.07 22.08
CA ARG A 269 -27.17 -23.95 20.91
C ARG A 269 -26.13 -23.39 19.94
N PRO A 270 -25.00 -24.08 19.76
CA PRO A 270 -24.03 -23.68 18.73
C PRO A 270 -24.73 -23.84 17.37
N GLY A 271 -24.85 -22.74 16.64
CA GLY A 271 -25.52 -22.77 15.32
C GLY A 271 -24.64 -23.45 14.25
N PRO A 272 -25.16 -23.57 13.03
CA PRO A 272 -24.42 -24.10 11.90
C PRO A 272 -23.33 -23.13 11.38
N ALA A 273 -23.35 -21.88 11.85
CA ALA A 273 -22.43 -20.84 11.37
C ALA A 273 -20.95 -21.22 11.59
N PRO A 274 -20.06 -20.86 10.67
CA PRO A 274 -18.64 -20.95 10.89
C PRO A 274 -18.20 -20.11 12.09
N LEU A 275 -17.11 -20.52 12.74
CA LEU A 275 -16.43 -19.68 13.73
C LEU A 275 -15.58 -18.64 12.99
N ARG A 276 -15.75 -17.37 13.36
CA ARG A 276 -15.07 -16.25 12.76
C ARG A 276 -14.44 -15.34 13.80
N LEU A 277 -13.29 -14.74 13.46
CA LEU A 277 -12.72 -13.62 14.20
C LEU A 277 -12.82 -12.39 13.31
N ALA A 278 -13.23 -11.27 13.90
CA ALA A 278 -13.42 -9.98 13.21
C ALA A 278 -14.54 -9.95 12.15
N ALA A 279 -15.48 -10.86 12.20
CA ALA A 279 -16.70 -10.83 11.38
C ALA A 279 -17.87 -11.50 12.06
N CYS A 280 -19.08 -11.20 11.59
CA CYS A 280 -20.32 -11.88 11.90
C CYS A 280 -20.80 -12.64 10.66
N GLY A 281 -22.06 -13.07 10.64
CA GLY A 281 -22.67 -13.74 9.50
C GLY A 281 -24.17 -13.64 9.45
N GLU A 282 -24.67 -13.76 8.24
CA GLU A 282 -26.08 -13.90 7.94
C GLU A 282 -26.25 -15.04 6.93
N ASN A 283 -27.13 -15.98 7.18
CA ASN A 283 -27.30 -17.17 6.33
C ASN A 283 -25.98 -17.91 6.06
N SER A 284 -25.11 -18.00 7.06
CA SER A 284 -23.75 -18.55 6.97
C SER A 284 -22.74 -17.76 6.11
N VAL A 285 -23.17 -16.66 5.51
CA VAL A 285 -22.33 -15.75 4.72
C VAL A 285 -21.59 -14.79 5.67
N ALA A 286 -20.26 -14.65 5.53
CA ALA A 286 -19.49 -13.66 6.29
C ALA A 286 -19.89 -12.24 5.88
N SER A 287 -20.16 -11.41 6.87
CA SER A 287 -20.54 -10.00 6.72
C SER A 287 -20.22 -9.25 8.01
N ARG A 288 -20.48 -7.93 8.04
CA ARG A 288 -20.33 -7.11 9.25
C ARG A 288 -18.93 -7.26 9.85
N PHE A 289 -17.95 -6.98 8.98
CA PHE A 289 -16.53 -7.08 9.29
C PHE A 289 -16.10 -6.01 10.28
N LEU A 290 -15.16 -6.35 11.14
CA LEU A 290 -14.55 -5.38 12.06
C LEU A 290 -13.77 -4.32 11.26
N ASN A 291 -13.96 -3.08 11.63
CA ASN A 291 -13.06 -2.01 11.27
C ASN A 291 -12.20 -1.71 12.49
N GLY A 292 -10.99 -2.23 12.50
CA GLY A 292 -10.11 -2.10 13.66
C GLY A 292 -9.13 -3.26 13.81
N ASP A 293 -8.40 -3.21 14.90
CA ASP A 293 -7.38 -4.20 15.22
C ASP A 293 -7.89 -5.17 16.28
N LEU A 294 -7.57 -6.44 16.12
CA LEU A 294 -7.88 -7.53 17.05
C LEU A 294 -6.60 -8.23 17.48
N ALA A 295 -6.50 -8.56 18.77
CA ALA A 295 -5.38 -9.32 19.30
C ALA A 295 -5.84 -10.32 20.37
N MET A 296 -5.11 -11.44 20.44
CA MET A 296 -5.27 -12.45 21.50
C MET A 296 -6.70 -12.96 21.71
N PRO A 297 -7.50 -13.26 20.68
CA PRO A 297 -8.81 -13.87 20.91
C PRO A 297 -8.70 -15.27 21.53
N VAL A 298 -9.53 -15.52 22.54
CA VAL A 298 -9.58 -16.78 23.29
C VAL A 298 -11.03 -17.19 23.53
N ILE A 299 -11.30 -18.49 23.44
CA ILE A 299 -12.56 -19.11 23.82
C ILE A 299 -12.31 -20.13 24.92
N TYR A 300 -13.04 -20.03 26.05
CA TYR A 300 -12.95 -20.98 27.16
C TYR A 300 -14.31 -21.70 27.35
N ASN A 301 -14.29 -22.94 27.80
CA ASN A 301 -15.47 -23.69 28.22
C ASN A 301 -15.88 -23.48 29.69
N ARG A 302 -15.44 -22.38 30.28
CA ARG A 302 -15.72 -22.00 31.68
C ARG A 302 -15.89 -20.48 31.79
N ALA A 303 -16.58 -20.02 32.81
CA ALA A 303 -16.53 -18.63 33.22
C ALA A 303 -15.23 -18.34 33.96
N LEU A 304 -14.51 -17.32 33.52
CA LEU A 304 -13.32 -16.83 34.23
C LEU A 304 -13.72 -16.05 35.51
N SER A 305 -12.89 -16.16 36.54
CA SER A 305 -13.08 -15.37 37.75
C SER A 305 -12.60 -13.93 37.55
N SER A 306 -13.16 -13.00 38.35
CA SER A 306 -12.77 -11.60 38.35
C SER A 306 -11.26 -11.38 38.53
N ASP A 307 -10.60 -12.14 39.38
CA ASP A 307 -9.15 -12.05 39.60
C ASP A 307 -8.37 -12.48 38.36
N THR A 308 -8.86 -13.54 37.67
CA THR A 308 -8.25 -13.98 36.42
C THR A 308 -8.39 -12.92 35.35
N ILE A 309 -9.56 -12.31 35.19
CA ILE A 309 -9.81 -11.27 34.18
C ILE A 309 -8.93 -10.05 34.44
N LYS A 310 -8.85 -9.57 35.69
CA LYS A 310 -7.97 -8.44 36.05
C LYS A 310 -6.51 -8.74 35.77
N LYS A 311 -6.06 -9.94 36.11
CA LYS A 311 -4.68 -10.39 35.83
C LYS A 311 -4.40 -10.43 34.33
N ARG A 312 -5.35 -10.91 33.52
CA ARG A 312 -5.22 -10.93 32.05
C ARG A 312 -5.14 -9.51 31.48
N PHE A 313 -5.92 -8.59 32.00
CA PHE A 313 -5.84 -7.18 31.64
C PHE A 313 -4.46 -6.58 31.93
N ASP A 314 -3.96 -6.80 33.16
CA ASP A 314 -2.65 -6.27 33.59
C ASP A 314 -1.48 -6.87 32.77
N GLU A 315 -1.64 -8.10 32.31
CA GLU A 315 -0.64 -8.79 31.49
C GLU A 315 -0.57 -8.29 30.04
N LYS A 316 -1.57 -7.56 29.56
CA LYS A 316 -1.63 -6.95 28.20
C LYS A 316 -1.24 -7.90 27.07
N GLY A 317 -1.55 -9.19 27.17
CA GLY A 317 -1.18 -10.20 26.18
C GLY A 317 0.28 -10.64 26.22
N LEU A 318 1.08 -10.21 27.18
CA LEU A 318 2.49 -10.68 27.38
C LEU A 318 2.59 -12.15 27.77
N LYS A 319 1.50 -12.73 28.29
CA LYS A 319 1.44 -14.14 28.68
C LYS A 319 0.27 -14.86 28.03
N PRO A 320 0.44 -16.14 27.66
CA PRO A 320 -0.65 -16.95 27.18
C PRO A 320 -1.73 -17.12 28.25
N PRO A 321 -2.96 -17.44 27.86
CA PRO A 321 -3.98 -17.89 28.80
C PRO A 321 -3.58 -19.23 29.45
N PRO A 322 -4.03 -19.49 30.68
CA PRO A 322 -3.95 -20.84 31.24
C PRO A 322 -4.73 -21.80 30.33
N LEU A 323 -4.06 -22.74 29.69
CA LEU A 323 -4.63 -23.58 28.62
C LEU A 323 -5.73 -24.57 29.10
N ASN A 324 -5.89 -24.77 30.42
CA ASN A 324 -6.97 -25.63 30.93
C ASN A 324 -8.34 -25.01 30.62
N GLY A 325 -9.17 -25.76 29.87
CA GLY A 325 -10.49 -25.29 29.46
C GLY A 325 -10.49 -24.26 28.32
N VAL A 326 -9.35 -24.04 27.64
CA VAL A 326 -9.27 -23.25 26.41
C VAL A 326 -9.69 -24.11 25.23
N LEU A 327 -10.70 -23.67 24.50
CA LEU A 327 -11.22 -24.33 23.29
C LEU A 327 -10.58 -23.81 22.01
N GLY A 328 -10.12 -22.57 22.01
CA GLY A 328 -9.37 -21.94 20.91
C GLY A 328 -8.61 -20.74 21.43
N PHE A 329 -7.39 -20.55 20.95
CA PHE A 329 -6.54 -19.41 21.30
C PHE A 329 -5.68 -19.02 20.09
N TRP A 330 -5.85 -17.81 19.61
CA TRP A 330 -5.15 -17.26 18.46
C TRP A 330 -4.35 -16.04 18.90
N PRO A 331 -3.02 -16.18 19.12
CA PRO A 331 -2.18 -15.03 19.51
C PRO A 331 -2.18 -13.90 18.49
N LEU A 332 -2.39 -14.23 17.22
CA LEU A 332 -2.27 -13.34 16.07
C LEU A 332 -0.87 -12.71 16.03
N SER A 333 0.14 -13.55 15.98
CA SER A 333 1.55 -13.18 16.10
C SER A 333 2.47 -13.79 15.05
N GLU A 334 1.90 -14.30 13.97
CA GLU A 334 2.64 -14.97 12.89
C GLU A 334 3.42 -13.96 12.05
N GLU A 335 2.93 -12.73 11.94
CA GLU A 335 3.53 -11.59 11.23
C GLU A 335 3.62 -11.76 9.71
N GLN A 336 3.30 -12.91 9.16
CA GLN A 336 3.37 -13.21 7.73
C GLN A 336 2.29 -14.20 7.29
N GLY A 337 1.91 -14.11 6.01
CA GLY A 337 0.99 -15.05 5.38
C GLY A 337 -0.45 -14.98 5.87
N ASP A 338 -1.27 -15.92 5.43
CA ASP A 338 -2.70 -15.96 5.70
C ASP A 338 -3.12 -17.05 6.72
N ASP A 339 -2.21 -17.91 7.18
CA ASP A 339 -2.51 -18.92 8.17
C ASP A 339 -2.42 -18.36 9.59
N VAL A 340 -3.43 -18.66 10.41
CA VAL A 340 -3.52 -18.27 11.81
C VAL A 340 -3.54 -19.52 12.68
N ALA A 341 -2.55 -19.68 13.54
CA ALA A 341 -2.39 -20.84 14.39
C ALA A 341 -3.34 -20.83 15.60
N ASP A 342 -3.97 -21.95 15.90
CA ASP A 342 -4.63 -22.20 17.16
C ASP A 342 -3.59 -22.72 18.18
N MET A 343 -3.26 -21.92 19.17
CA MET A 343 -2.31 -22.23 20.23
C MET A 343 -2.98 -22.80 21.49
N SER A 344 -4.25 -23.23 21.38
CA SER A 344 -4.90 -24.02 22.41
C SER A 344 -4.25 -25.39 22.58
N ARG A 345 -4.59 -26.12 23.65
CA ARG A 345 -4.00 -27.42 23.94
C ARG A 345 -4.17 -28.43 22.79
N ASP A 346 -5.35 -28.41 22.18
CA ASP A 346 -5.74 -29.39 21.16
C ASP A 346 -5.37 -28.95 19.74
N GLN A 347 -5.07 -27.66 19.51
CA GLN A 347 -4.65 -27.06 18.24
C GLN A 347 -5.58 -27.38 17.05
N GLU A 348 -6.85 -27.60 17.33
CA GLU A 348 -7.80 -28.12 16.33
C GLU A 348 -8.47 -27.07 15.46
N ARG A 349 -8.27 -25.77 15.77
CA ARG A 349 -9.01 -24.67 15.17
C ARG A 349 -8.10 -23.61 14.53
N PRO A 350 -7.18 -24.02 13.64
CA PRO A 350 -6.42 -23.04 12.88
C PRO A 350 -7.37 -22.20 12.03
N GLY A 351 -7.03 -20.95 11.87
CA GLY A 351 -7.74 -19.97 11.03
C GLY A 351 -7.02 -19.73 9.71
N ARG A 352 -7.72 -19.10 8.79
CA ARG A 352 -7.17 -18.51 7.59
C ARG A 352 -7.68 -17.07 7.48
N ILE A 353 -6.80 -16.14 7.21
CA ILE A 353 -7.13 -14.76 6.87
C ILE A 353 -7.80 -14.76 5.49
N ILE A 354 -8.87 -14.01 5.37
CA ILE A 354 -9.60 -13.77 4.13
C ILE A 354 -9.40 -12.29 3.79
N ASN A 355 -9.06 -11.99 2.55
CA ASN A 355 -8.78 -10.65 2.05
C ASN A 355 -7.67 -9.92 2.81
N HIS A 356 -6.56 -10.63 3.10
CA HIS A 356 -5.30 -10.04 3.58
C HIS A 356 -5.44 -9.03 4.73
N ALA A 357 -6.04 -9.43 5.85
CA ALA A 357 -5.95 -8.60 7.05
C ALA A 357 -4.49 -8.26 7.37
N THR A 358 -4.23 -7.03 7.75
CA THR A 358 -2.86 -6.54 7.91
C THR A 358 -2.25 -6.97 9.24
N TRP A 359 -1.14 -7.69 9.19
CA TRP A 359 -0.34 -8.00 10.37
C TRP A 359 0.22 -6.74 11.01
N MET A 360 0.07 -6.60 12.33
CA MET A 360 0.44 -5.43 13.09
C MET A 360 1.46 -5.77 14.16
N ILE A 361 2.52 -4.99 14.23
CA ILE A 361 3.32 -4.78 15.43
C ILE A 361 2.78 -3.52 16.08
N GLY A 362 2.52 -3.55 17.37
CA GLY A 362 1.83 -2.45 18.05
C GLY A 362 0.55 -2.92 18.74
N GLY A 363 0.49 -4.19 19.11
CA GLY A 363 -0.61 -4.76 19.88
C GLY A 363 -0.67 -4.25 21.31
N PRO A 364 -1.51 -4.83 22.18
CA PRO A 364 -1.81 -4.30 23.51
C PRO A 364 -0.61 -4.13 24.45
N SER A 365 0.44 -4.93 24.26
CA SER A 365 1.67 -4.85 25.06
C SER A 365 2.69 -3.85 24.56
N PHE A 366 2.45 -3.23 23.40
CA PHE A 366 3.39 -2.30 22.79
C PHE A 366 3.52 -1.02 23.65
N SER A 367 4.75 -0.65 23.98
CA SER A 367 5.06 0.59 24.68
C SER A 367 5.66 1.61 23.73
N GLY A 368 4.82 2.51 23.23
CA GLY A 368 5.27 3.58 22.32
C GLY A 368 6.24 4.58 22.96
N GLU A 369 6.29 4.65 24.30
CA GLU A 369 7.24 5.51 25.03
C GLU A 369 8.66 4.94 25.03
N ALA A 370 8.79 3.61 24.96
CA ALA A 370 10.07 2.94 24.91
C ALA A 370 10.64 2.85 23.47
N ALA A 371 9.80 3.00 22.48
CA ALA A 371 10.23 2.97 21.09
C ALA A 371 10.91 4.29 20.75
N GLN A 372 12.20 4.24 20.54
CA GLN A 372 13.00 5.39 20.10
C GLN A 372 12.88 5.49 18.59
N PHE A 373 12.32 6.62 18.12
CA PHE A 373 12.10 6.91 16.71
C PHE A 373 13.33 7.42 15.99
N GLU A 374 14.45 7.36 16.63
CA GLU A 374 15.68 7.84 16.05
C GLU A 374 16.25 6.77 15.13
N PRO A 375 16.60 7.14 13.91
CA PRO A 375 17.34 6.22 13.05
C PRO A 375 18.65 5.74 13.73
N PRO A 376 18.93 4.45 13.69
CA PRO A 376 18.16 3.39 13.07
C PRO A 376 17.18 2.73 14.05
N TYR A 377 15.86 3.06 13.94
CA TYR A 377 14.83 2.36 14.68
C TYR A 377 14.58 0.99 14.05
N ASP A 378 14.70 -0.05 14.85
CA ASP A 378 14.32 -1.40 14.46
C ASP A 378 13.24 -1.93 15.41
N PRO A 379 11.97 -2.07 14.95
CA PRO A 379 10.88 -2.56 15.79
C PRO A 379 11.08 -4.01 16.25
N THR A 380 11.98 -4.80 15.63
CA THR A 380 12.30 -6.16 16.09
C THR A 380 13.08 -6.17 17.40
N ASP A 381 13.81 -5.10 17.69
CA ASP A 381 14.58 -4.94 18.90
C ASP A 381 13.76 -4.42 20.10
N ASP A 382 12.50 -4.03 19.85
CA ASP A 382 11.61 -3.55 20.91
C ASP A 382 11.06 -4.74 21.71
N PRO A 383 11.41 -4.89 23.01
CA PRO A 383 10.96 -6.03 23.81
C PRO A 383 9.46 -5.98 24.13
N ASP A 384 8.84 -4.83 24.05
CA ASP A 384 7.42 -4.60 24.36
C ASP A 384 6.55 -4.49 23.09
N ARG A 385 7.06 -4.92 21.94
CA ARG A 385 6.27 -4.96 20.71
C ARG A 385 5.09 -5.91 20.85
N GLY A 386 3.89 -5.42 20.61
CA GLY A 386 2.68 -6.22 20.61
C GLY A 386 2.34 -6.73 19.21
N HIS A 387 1.41 -7.68 19.13
CA HIS A 387 0.94 -8.24 17.87
C HIS A 387 -0.58 -8.12 17.75
N GLY A 388 -1.06 -8.14 16.54
CA GLY A 388 -2.48 -8.16 16.21
C GLY A 388 -2.70 -8.21 14.71
N LEU A 389 -3.96 -8.27 14.31
CA LEU A 389 -4.39 -8.12 12.93
C LEU A 389 -5.28 -6.90 12.80
N ARG A 390 -5.06 -6.11 11.75
CA ARG A 390 -5.94 -5.02 11.32
C ARG A 390 -6.89 -5.54 10.27
N PHE A 391 -8.17 -5.26 10.47
CA PHE A 391 -9.25 -5.61 9.57
C PHE A 391 -9.94 -4.35 9.06
N ALA A 392 -10.41 -4.42 7.82
CA ALA A 392 -11.25 -3.38 7.24
C ALA A 392 -12.41 -4.00 6.46
N PRO A 393 -13.61 -3.38 6.52
CA PRO A 393 -14.79 -3.90 5.83
C PRO A 393 -14.73 -3.73 4.30
N ASP A 394 -13.80 -2.91 3.81
CA ASP A 394 -13.54 -2.62 2.41
C ASP A 394 -12.24 -3.25 1.85
N ASP A 395 -11.53 -4.05 2.62
CA ASP A 395 -10.35 -4.78 2.14
C ASP A 395 -10.70 -5.65 0.93
N LEU A 396 -9.98 -5.43 -0.18
CA LEU A 396 -10.09 -6.22 -1.40
C LEU A 396 -8.78 -6.19 -2.17
N PHE A 397 -8.22 -7.36 -2.54
CA PHE A 397 -6.94 -7.49 -3.26
C PHE A 397 -7.09 -8.19 -4.59
N ASP A 398 -8.14 -8.99 -4.74
CA ASP A 398 -8.47 -9.71 -5.94
C ASP A 398 -9.98 -9.75 -6.10
N CYS A 399 -10.48 -9.26 -7.24
CA CYS A 399 -11.88 -9.37 -7.60
C CYS A 399 -12.33 -10.80 -7.83
N ARG A 400 -11.40 -11.72 -8.13
CA ARG A 400 -11.67 -13.13 -8.47
C ARG A 400 -12.67 -13.30 -9.61
N TRP A 401 -12.70 -12.33 -10.52
CA TRP A 401 -13.55 -12.41 -11.69
C TRP A 401 -13.04 -13.49 -12.65
N GLN A 402 -13.95 -14.17 -13.32
CA GLN A 402 -13.58 -15.12 -14.36
C GLN A 402 -12.94 -14.40 -15.56
N VAL A 403 -12.08 -15.09 -16.26
CA VAL A 403 -11.51 -14.63 -17.53
C VAL A 403 -12.63 -14.48 -18.57
N THR A 404 -12.70 -13.33 -19.20
CA THR A 404 -13.69 -13.04 -20.25
C THR A 404 -13.05 -12.92 -21.64
N GLN A 405 -11.81 -12.48 -21.71
CA GLN A 405 -11.05 -12.34 -22.94
C GLN A 405 -9.61 -12.79 -22.70
N THR A 406 -9.00 -13.41 -23.71
CA THR A 406 -7.57 -13.75 -23.72
C THR A 406 -6.93 -13.17 -24.97
N TYR A 407 -5.76 -12.57 -24.81
CA TYR A 407 -4.96 -12.08 -25.92
C TYR A 407 -3.59 -12.74 -25.90
N THR A 408 -3.29 -13.51 -26.95
CA THR A 408 -1.93 -14.04 -27.15
C THR A 408 -1.07 -12.95 -27.78
N VAL A 409 -0.05 -12.50 -27.08
CA VAL A 409 0.86 -11.46 -27.56
C VAL A 409 1.68 -12.02 -28.73
N PRO A 410 1.67 -11.40 -29.91
CA PRO A 410 2.45 -11.91 -31.05
C PRO A 410 3.93 -12.09 -30.69
N THR A 411 4.54 -13.18 -31.13
CA THR A 411 5.96 -13.50 -30.84
C THR A 411 6.95 -12.44 -31.33
N ASN A 412 6.54 -11.63 -32.31
CA ASN A 412 7.29 -10.51 -32.87
C ASN A 412 6.78 -9.15 -32.38
N ALA A 413 5.94 -9.12 -31.33
CA ALA A 413 5.44 -7.88 -30.80
C ALA A 413 6.61 -7.01 -30.31
N ARG A 414 6.56 -5.72 -30.63
CA ARG A 414 7.55 -4.74 -30.19
C ARG A 414 7.29 -4.42 -28.72
N SER A 415 8.35 -4.34 -27.92
CA SER A 415 8.27 -3.89 -26.54
C SER A 415 7.64 -2.49 -26.43
N GLY A 416 6.85 -2.25 -25.39
CA GLY A 416 6.16 -0.98 -25.21
C GLY A 416 5.06 -1.03 -24.17
N ILE A 417 4.41 0.11 -23.99
CA ILE A 417 3.19 0.23 -23.20
C ILE A 417 2.01 -0.08 -24.12
N TYR A 418 1.16 -0.98 -23.69
CA TYR A 418 -0.02 -1.45 -24.42
C TYR A 418 -1.29 -1.10 -23.62
N VAL A 419 -2.41 -1.05 -24.31
CA VAL A 419 -3.71 -0.84 -23.70
C VAL A 419 -4.75 -1.74 -24.35
N ALA A 420 -5.53 -2.44 -23.53
CA ALA A 420 -6.80 -3.00 -23.95
C ALA A 420 -7.86 -1.91 -23.81
N ARG A 421 -8.41 -1.46 -24.93
CA ARG A 421 -9.49 -0.46 -24.98
C ARG A 421 -10.81 -1.18 -25.14
N LEU A 422 -11.67 -1.08 -24.15
CA LEU A 422 -13.04 -1.55 -24.18
C LEU A 422 -13.93 -0.38 -24.60
N THR A 423 -14.75 -0.60 -25.63
CA THR A 423 -15.73 0.38 -26.12
C THR A 423 -17.13 -0.17 -25.87
N TYR A 424 -17.98 0.63 -25.27
CA TYR A 424 -19.37 0.27 -24.98
C TYR A 424 -20.29 1.48 -25.12
N THR A 425 -21.59 1.29 -25.08
CA THR A 425 -22.55 2.40 -25.14
C THR A 425 -23.13 2.63 -23.74
N ASP A 426 -22.92 3.80 -23.19
CA ASP A 426 -23.55 4.27 -21.94
C ASP A 426 -24.47 5.45 -22.21
N ALA A 427 -25.74 5.35 -21.80
CA ALA A 427 -26.77 6.37 -22.03
C ALA A 427 -26.86 6.88 -23.50
N GLY A 428 -26.57 6.02 -24.47
CA GLY A 428 -26.61 6.34 -25.90
C GLY A 428 -25.36 7.04 -26.46
N GLN A 429 -24.29 7.09 -25.68
CA GLN A 429 -22.98 7.63 -26.10
C GLN A 429 -21.91 6.54 -26.02
N ASP A 430 -20.91 6.63 -26.91
CA ASP A 430 -19.75 5.75 -26.83
C ASP A 430 -18.93 6.08 -25.59
N ALA A 431 -18.62 5.03 -24.85
CA ALA A 431 -17.85 5.08 -23.64
C ALA A 431 -16.64 4.13 -23.72
N TYR A 432 -15.59 4.43 -22.98
CA TYR A 432 -14.33 3.71 -23.06
C TYR A 432 -13.83 3.32 -21.67
N TYR A 433 -13.30 2.11 -21.58
CA TYR A 433 -12.54 1.66 -20.42
C TYR A 433 -11.18 1.15 -20.88
N HIS A 434 -10.12 1.45 -20.14
CA HIS A 434 -8.76 1.13 -20.54
C HIS A 434 -8.07 0.24 -19.50
N VAL A 435 -7.43 -0.83 -19.96
CA VAL A 435 -6.54 -1.66 -19.15
C VAL A 435 -5.13 -1.56 -19.72
N THR A 436 -4.24 -0.90 -18.99
CA THR A 436 -2.85 -0.70 -19.42
C THR A 436 -1.99 -1.87 -18.97
N PHE A 437 -1.11 -2.33 -19.84
CA PHE A 437 -0.12 -3.37 -19.53
C PHE A 437 1.17 -3.13 -20.32
N ILE A 438 2.22 -3.84 -19.96
CA ILE A 438 3.53 -3.73 -20.58
C ILE A 438 3.81 -5.00 -21.39
N VAL A 439 4.28 -4.84 -22.62
CA VAL A 439 4.87 -5.93 -23.38
C VAL A 439 6.39 -5.77 -23.34
N GLN A 440 7.05 -6.72 -22.69
CA GLN A 440 8.51 -6.77 -22.62
C GLN A 440 9.13 -7.10 -23.99
N LYS A 441 10.46 -7.06 -24.06
CA LYS A 441 11.18 -7.55 -25.24
C LYS A 441 11.08 -9.09 -25.32
N SER A 442 11.00 -9.64 -26.53
CA SER A 442 11.10 -11.09 -26.71
C SER A 442 12.48 -11.63 -26.26
N ALA A 443 12.49 -12.79 -25.63
CA ALA A 443 13.73 -13.44 -25.18
C ALA A 443 14.74 -13.64 -26.32
N ASN A 444 14.27 -13.83 -27.55
CA ASN A 444 15.09 -14.08 -28.75
C ASN A 444 15.54 -12.79 -29.46
N GLN A 445 15.09 -11.62 -29.02
CA GLN A 445 15.48 -10.34 -29.59
C GLN A 445 16.69 -9.76 -28.86
N LYS A 446 17.61 -9.15 -29.63
CA LYS A 446 18.68 -8.36 -29.04
C LYS A 446 18.07 -7.19 -28.27
N PRO A 447 18.51 -6.90 -27.03
CA PRO A 447 18.07 -5.71 -26.30
C PRO A 447 18.28 -4.44 -27.11
N ALA A 448 17.33 -3.53 -27.06
CA ALA A 448 17.51 -2.15 -27.51
C ALA A 448 18.63 -1.47 -26.68
N PRO A 449 19.23 -0.40 -27.16
CA PRO A 449 20.26 0.30 -26.37
C PRO A 449 19.69 0.99 -25.13
N ILE A 450 18.38 1.26 -25.11
CA ILE A 450 17.69 1.98 -24.05
C ILE A 450 16.64 1.07 -23.43
N LEU A 451 16.57 1.08 -22.11
CA LEU A 451 15.47 0.51 -21.34
C LEU A 451 14.66 1.63 -20.69
N LEU A 452 13.36 1.65 -20.87
CA LEU A 452 12.42 2.52 -20.16
C LEU A 452 11.76 1.72 -19.04
N VAL A 453 11.92 2.16 -17.80
CA VAL A 453 11.26 1.58 -16.63
C VAL A 453 9.99 2.38 -16.34
N CYS A 454 8.84 1.70 -16.35
CA CYS A 454 7.54 2.28 -16.03
C CYS A 454 7.27 2.16 -14.52
N PRO A 455 6.86 3.26 -13.85
CA PRO A 455 6.63 3.30 -12.41
C PRO A 455 5.25 2.71 -12.04
N THR A 456 5.05 1.43 -12.32
CA THR A 456 3.78 0.73 -12.10
C THR A 456 3.40 0.64 -10.62
N ASN A 457 4.38 0.62 -9.73
CA ASN A 457 4.12 0.69 -8.29
C ASN A 457 3.47 2.02 -7.90
N THR A 458 3.91 3.12 -8.51
CA THR A 458 3.29 4.43 -8.28
C THR A 458 1.88 4.48 -8.85
N TRP A 459 1.64 3.90 -10.03
CA TRP A 459 0.28 3.82 -10.59
C TRP A 459 -0.67 3.10 -9.63
N LEU A 460 -0.21 2.00 -9.02
CA LEU A 460 -0.98 1.24 -8.04
C LEU A 460 -1.17 2.02 -6.73
N ALA A 461 -0.13 2.70 -6.24
CA ALA A 461 -0.19 3.48 -5.01
C ALA A 461 -1.23 4.61 -5.05
N TYR A 462 -1.50 5.15 -6.24
CA TYR A 462 -2.51 6.18 -6.49
C TYR A 462 -3.87 5.63 -6.94
N ASN A 463 -4.04 4.32 -7.03
CA ASN A 463 -5.28 3.69 -7.50
C ASN A 463 -6.36 3.72 -6.41
N SER A 464 -6.92 4.88 -6.13
CA SER A 464 -7.80 5.09 -4.98
C SER A 464 -9.25 4.63 -5.18
N ARG A 465 -9.70 4.48 -6.43
CA ARG A 465 -11.12 4.29 -6.74
C ARG A 465 -11.37 3.29 -7.86
N PRO A 466 -11.01 2.02 -7.66
CA PRO A 466 -11.01 1.01 -8.73
C PRO A 466 -12.39 0.78 -9.38
N PHE A 467 -13.49 1.10 -8.67
CA PHE A 467 -14.84 0.81 -9.13
C PHE A 467 -15.70 2.06 -9.35
N PHE A 468 -15.07 3.21 -9.56
CA PHE A 468 -15.84 4.39 -9.86
C PHE A 468 -16.41 4.37 -11.26
N LYS A 469 -17.71 4.63 -11.38
CA LYS A 469 -18.33 4.93 -12.65
C LYS A 469 -17.82 6.28 -13.15
N LYS A 470 -17.23 6.27 -14.32
CA LYS A 470 -16.66 7.45 -14.94
C LYS A 470 -17.78 8.25 -15.61
N GLN A 471 -17.87 9.56 -15.35
CA GLN A 471 -18.69 10.48 -16.12
C GLN A 471 -17.86 11.10 -17.24
N TYR A 472 -18.40 11.02 -18.45
CA TYR A 472 -17.74 11.59 -19.63
C TYR A 472 -18.06 13.07 -19.73
N GLU A 473 -17.04 13.92 -19.61
CA GLU A 473 -17.11 15.28 -20.11
C GLU A 473 -16.17 15.38 -21.31
N PRO A 474 -16.69 15.64 -22.54
CA PRO A 474 -15.82 15.79 -23.69
C PRO A 474 -14.89 17.00 -23.48
N VAL A 475 -13.60 16.74 -23.38
CA VAL A 475 -12.60 17.81 -23.44
C VAL A 475 -12.23 18.02 -24.90
N ALA A 476 -12.25 19.26 -25.36
CA ALA A 476 -11.94 19.60 -26.74
C ALA A 476 -10.53 19.09 -27.12
N GLY A 477 -10.43 18.25 -28.16
CA GLY A 477 -9.21 17.60 -28.56
C GLY A 477 -8.91 16.25 -27.90
N PHE A 478 -9.74 15.80 -26.95
CA PHE A 478 -9.56 14.55 -26.22
C PHE A 478 -10.86 13.75 -26.19
N PRO A 479 -11.26 13.09 -27.26
CA PRO A 479 -12.55 12.41 -27.35
C PRO A 479 -12.68 11.18 -26.44
N LEU A 480 -11.61 10.75 -25.77
CA LEU A 480 -11.58 9.58 -24.90
C LEU A 480 -11.45 9.95 -23.41
N PHE A 481 -11.61 11.21 -23.04
CA PHE A 481 -11.40 11.65 -21.68
C PHE A 481 -12.63 11.59 -20.80
N GLN A 482 -12.34 11.29 -19.57
CA GLN A 482 -13.29 11.20 -18.47
C GLN A 482 -12.83 12.16 -17.37
N ASP A 483 -13.48 13.30 -17.24
CA ASP A 483 -13.05 14.32 -16.27
C ASP A 483 -13.54 14.08 -14.84
N ARG A 484 -14.50 13.21 -14.65
CA ARG A 484 -15.11 13.00 -13.34
C ARG A 484 -15.38 11.55 -13.05
N TYR A 485 -15.04 11.19 -11.82
CA TYR A 485 -15.38 9.91 -11.26
C TYR A 485 -16.62 10.04 -10.40
N VAL A 486 -17.65 9.31 -10.70
CA VAL A 486 -18.85 9.23 -9.88
C VAL A 486 -18.90 7.83 -9.29
N ASN A 487 -18.72 7.72 -7.99
CA ASN A 487 -19.09 6.51 -7.29
C ASN A 487 -20.59 6.50 -7.13
N THR A 488 -21.27 5.66 -7.92
CA THR A 488 -22.72 5.56 -7.89
C THR A 488 -23.25 5.14 -6.52
N ASP A 489 -22.47 4.39 -5.75
CA ASP A 489 -22.87 3.96 -4.41
C ASP A 489 -22.64 5.02 -3.34
N ARG A 490 -21.68 5.93 -3.56
CA ARG A 490 -21.43 7.08 -2.67
C ARG A 490 -22.26 8.32 -3.02
N SER A 491 -22.85 8.43 -4.21
CA SER A 491 -23.75 9.54 -4.55
C SER A 491 -24.93 9.64 -3.60
N ASN A 492 -25.26 8.55 -2.91
CA ASN A 492 -26.30 8.49 -1.88
C ASN A 492 -25.77 8.73 -0.45
N GLY A 493 -24.49 9.13 -0.31
CA GLY A 493 -23.84 9.41 0.97
C GLY A 493 -23.42 8.16 1.74
N VAL A 494 -22.65 8.39 2.79
CA VAL A 494 -22.12 7.38 3.74
C VAL A 494 -23.24 6.51 4.38
N SER A 495 -24.48 6.86 4.14
CA SER A 495 -25.67 6.20 4.71
C SER A 495 -26.05 4.89 4.03
N SER A 496 -25.49 4.52 2.88
CA SER A 496 -25.84 3.28 2.17
C SER A 496 -25.30 2.02 2.83
N GLY A 497 -24.35 2.14 3.77
CA GLY A 497 -23.76 0.99 4.48
C GLY A 497 -22.99 0.02 3.60
N VAL A 498 -22.68 0.40 2.38
CA VAL A 498 -21.90 -0.41 1.44
C VAL A 498 -20.43 -0.12 1.63
N ASP A 499 -19.70 -1.13 2.09
CA ASP A 499 -18.25 -1.05 2.26
C ASP A 499 -17.59 -1.29 0.90
N PHE A 500 -17.38 -0.22 0.17
CA PHE A 500 -16.81 -0.26 -1.17
C PHE A 500 -15.30 0.00 -1.09
N PRO A 501 -14.46 -0.77 -1.79
CA PRO A 501 -13.03 -0.50 -1.84
C PRO A 501 -12.74 0.87 -2.43
N ASP A 502 -12.22 1.77 -1.60
CA ASP A 502 -12.00 3.17 -1.91
C ASP A 502 -10.84 3.71 -1.07
N TYR A 503 -9.69 3.08 -1.20
CA TYR A 503 -8.48 3.41 -0.47
C TYR A 503 -7.25 3.30 -1.37
N SER A 504 -6.21 4.03 -1.00
CA SER A 504 -4.90 4.01 -1.67
C SER A 504 -3.81 4.35 -0.66
N CYS A 505 -2.58 4.51 -1.12
CA CYS A 505 -1.52 5.08 -0.27
C CYS A 505 -1.80 6.53 0.19
N TYR A 506 -2.80 7.19 -0.36
CA TYR A 506 -3.19 8.58 -0.07
C TYR A 506 -4.59 8.72 0.53
N LEU A 507 -5.45 7.75 0.30
CA LEU A 507 -6.78 7.68 0.90
C LEU A 507 -6.81 6.54 1.90
N GLY A 508 -7.12 6.84 3.15
CA GLY A 508 -7.40 5.82 4.15
C GLY A 508 -8.65 5.01 3.80
N HIS A 509 -8.82 3.88 4.46
CA HIS A 509 -10.10 3.20 4.51
C HIS A 509 -11.21 4.16 4.91
N GLN A 510 -12.47 3.81 4.73
CA GLN A 510 -13.63 4.69 4.97
C GLN A 510 -13.58 5.47 6.30
N ASN A 511 -12.78 5.05 7.26
CA ASN A 511 -12.61 5.69 8.57
C ASN A 511 -11.21 6.21 8.81
N PHE A 512 -10.50 6.55 7.75
CA PHE A 512 -9.15 7.10 7.80
C PHE A 512 -8.10 6.15 8.42
N ALA A 513 -8.41 4.86 8.59
CA ALA A 513 -7.38 3.88 8.92
C ALA A 513 -6.41 3.75 7.73
N PRO A 514 -5.08 3.76 7.95
CA PRO A 514 -4.15 3.64 6.86
C PRO A 514 -4.21 2.23 6.26
N PRO A 515 -4.39 2.11 4.95
CA PRO A 515 -4.22 0.87 4.23
C PRO A 515 -2.73 0.62 3.99
N TYR A 516 -2.35 -0.64 3.96
CA TYR A 516 -0.95 -1.01 3.74
C TYR A 516 -0.76 -1.99 2.59
N HIS A 517 -1.81 -2.67 2.16
CA HIS A 517 -1.77 -3.64 1.08
C HIS A 517 -2.62 -3.19 -0.10
N PHE A 518 -2.10 -3.35 -1.31
CA PHE A 518 -2.72 -2.90 -2.56
C PHE A 518 -2.67 -4.02 -3.58
N GLY A 519 -3.84 -4.50 -4.01
CA GLY A 519 -3.95 -5.61 -4.95
C GLY A 519 -3.73 -5.20 -6.39
N LEU A 520 -3.08 -6.07 -7.16
CA LEU A 520 -2.90 -5.91 -8.60
C LEU A 520 -4.07 -6.49 -9.42
N LEU A 521 -4.82 -7.43 -8.84
CA LEU A 521 -5.95 -8.10 -9.49
C LEU A 521 -7.27 -7.35 -9.29
N LEU A 522 -7.21 -6.03 -9.49
CA LEU A 522 -8.30 -5.07 -9.42
C LEU A 522 -8.28 -4.16 -10.64
N PRO A 523 -9.41 -3.52 -10.99
CA PRO A 523 -9.41 -2.41 -11.92
C PRO A 523 -8.41 -1.33 -11.51
N GLN A 524 -7.54 -0.92 -12.45
CA GLN A 524 -6.45 0.01 -12.17
C GLN A 524 -6.63 1.31 -12.94
N GLU A 525 -7.30 2.23 -12.31
CA GLU A 525 -7.58 3.51 -12.89
C GLU A 525 -6.35 4.42 -12.97
N GLY A 526 -5.47 4.36 -11.98
CA GLY A 526 -4.19 5.08 -11.98
C GLY A 526 -3.30 4.74 -13.20
N ALA A 527 -3.54 3.59 -13.83
CA ALA A 527 -2.85 3.15 -15.04
C ALA A 527 -3.53 3.57 -16.35
N ASP A 528 -4.65 4.31 -16.33
CA ASP A 528 -5.31 4.79 -17.55
C ASP A 528 -4.39 5.77 -18.31
N PRO A 529 -4.00 5.47 -19.56
CA PRO A 529 -2.99 6.27 -20.27
C PRO A 529 -3.54 7.58 -20.85
N TYR A 530 -4.85 7.82 -20.73
CA TYR A 530 -5.52 9.02 -21.23
C TYR A 530 -6.08 9.87 -20.10
N ASN A 531 -5.90 9.46 -18.86
CA ASN A 531 -6.42 10.21 -17.73
C ASN A 531 -5.69 11.54 -17.57
N LEU A 532 -6.46 12.65 -17.60
CA LEU A 532 -6.00 14.00 -17.29
C LEU A 532 -6.19 14.26 -15.80
N TYR A 533 -5.21 13.89 -15.01
CA TYR A 533 -5.34 13.93 -13.58
C TYR A 533 -4.78 15.18 -12.90
N ALA A 534 -4.26 16.14 -13.59
CA ALA A 534 -3.89 17.45 -13.03
C ALA A 534 -3.47 18.46 -14.06
N SER A 535 -3.90 19.58 -13.90
CA SER A 535 -3.45 20.94 -13.68
C SER A 535 -2.62 21.69 -14.73
N VAL A 536 -1.87 21.10 -15.59
CA VAL A 536 -1.35 21.79 -16.77
C VAL A 536 -2.05 21.20 -17.98
N GLY A 537 -3.27 21.66 -18.21
CA GLY A 537 -4.13 21.36 -19.34
C GLY A 537 -4.22 19.88 -19.77
N GLU A 538 -3.11 19.23 -19.99
CA GLU A 538 -3.03 17.93 -20.63
C GLU A 538 -2.12 16.93 -19.91
N TYR A 539 -1.63 17.30 -18.72
CA TYR A 539 -0.67 16.52 -17.96
C TYR A 539 -1.32 15.65 -16.90
N SER A 540 -0.92 14.40 -16.84
CA SER A 540 -1.10 13.51 -15.69
C SER A 540 0.24 13.04 -15.20
N HIS A 541 0.47 13.05 -13.92
CA HIS A 541 1.73 12.62 -13.30
C HIS A 541 1.88 11.08 -13.23
N LEU A 542 0.87 10.32 -13.61
CA LEU A 542 0.89 8.86 -13.64
C LEU A 542 1.33 8.31 -14.99
N THR A 543 0.60 7.38 -15.57
CA THR A 543 0.93 6.69 -16.82
C THR A 543 1.24 7.64 -17.97
N ARG A 544 0.51 8.75 -18.04
CA ARG A 544 0.67 9.75 -19.10
C ARG A 544 2.02 10.46 -19.05
N ALA A 545 2.56 10.75 -17.85
CA ALA A 545 3.90 11.34 -17.70
C ALA A 545 5.00 10.46 -18.31
N THR A 546 4.88 9.14 -18.15
CA THR A 546 5.79 8.17 -18.79
C THR A 546 5.61 8.17 -20.31
N ARG A 547 4.37 8.29 -20.81
CA ARG A 547 4.07 8.35 -22.25
C ARG A 547 4.72 9.55 -22.96
N PHE A 548 4.84 10.69 -22.33
CA PHE A 548 5.53 11.85 -22.89
C PHE A 548 6.99 11.52 -23.25
N THR A 549 7.68 10.84 -22.35
CA THR A 549 9.05 10.37 -22.62
C THR A 549 9.08 9.33 -23.72
N GLN A 550 8.16 8.35 -23.69
CA GLN A 550 8.03 7.33 -24.75
C GLN A 550 7.79 7.98 -26.12
N ALA A 551 6.81 8.88 -26.22
CA ALA A 551 6.46 9.56 -27.46
C ALA A 551 7.64 10.37 -28.01
N TRP A 552 8.39 11.04 -27.13
CA TRP A 552 9.58 11.77 -27.53
C TRP A 552 10.69 10.85 -28.05
N LEU A 553 10.94 9.69 -27.42
CA LEU A 553 11.90 8.70 -27.92
C LEU A 553 11.53 8.21 -29.32
N GLU A 554 10.26 7.96 -29.58
CA GLU A 554 9.79 7.50 -30.89
C GLU A 554 9.83 8.59 -31.98
N THR A 555 9.62 9.85 -31.61
CA THR A 555 9.56 10.95 -32.57
C THR A 555 10.90 11.67 -32.79
N SER A 556 11.84 11.54 -31.83
CA SER A 556 13.13 12.22 -31.92
C SER A 556 14.10 11.52 -32.87
N LYS A 557 14.22 12.05 -34.07
CA LYS A 557 15.09 11.54 -35.11
C LYS A 557 16.49 12.11 -35.00
N THR A 558 17.49 11.24 -35.17
CA THR A 558 18.90 11.63 -35.28
C THR A 558 19.51 10.98 -36.53
N LYS A 559 20.77 11.32 -36.84
CA LYS A 559 21.49 10.66 -37.95
C LYS A 559 21.61 9.16 -37.72
N ASP A 560 21.86 8.73 -36.50
CA ASP A 560 22.08 7.34 -36.13
C ASP A 560 20.73 6.60 -35.87
N TYR A 561 19.68 7.34 -35.51
CA TYR A 561 18.34 6.84 -35.26
C TYR A 561 17.28 7.62 -36.08
N PRO A 562 17.20 7.39 -37.43
CA PRO A 562 16.32 8.18 -38.29
C PRO A 562 14.83 7.92 -38.06
N ASN A 563 14.47 6.82 -37.39
CA ASN A 563 13.09 6.43 -37.04
C ASN A 563 12.74 6.61 -35.56
N GLY A 564 13.51 7.40 -34.81
CA GLY A 564 13.42 7.53 -33.36
C GLY A 564 14.40 6.61 -32.63
N TYR A 565 14.57 6.83 -31.34
CA TYR A 565 15.43 5.98 -30.52
C TYR A 565 14.80 4.61 -30.27
N PRO A 566 15.53 3.50 -30.52
CA PRO A 566 15.05 2.18 -30.13
C PRO A 566 15.13 2.00 -28.61
N TYR A 567 14.07 1.50 -28.02
CA TYR A 567 13.95 1.23 -26.60
C TYR A 567 13.11 -0.02 -26.34
N ASP A 568 13.35 -0.65 -25.18
CA ASP A 568 12.49 -1.67 -24.58
C ASP A 568 11.83 -1.11 -23.32
N VAL A 569 10.78 -1.75 -22.86
CA VAL A 569 9.98 -1.31 -21.69
C VAL A 569 9.84 -2.45 -20.69
N ILE A 570 9.96 -2.14 -19.42
CA ILE A 570 9.61 -3.02 -18.30
C ILE A 570 8.84 -2.25 -17.24
N SER A 571 8.16 -2.98 -16.34
CA SER A 571 7.62 -2.45 -15.11
C SER A 571 8.71 -2.42 -14.02
N ASP A 572 8.50 -1.63 -12.98
CA ASP A 572 9.34 -1.70 -11.78
C ASP A 572 9.12 -2.99 -10.98
N LEU A 573 7.96 -3.67 -11.14
CA LEU A 573 7.77 -5.03 -10.65
C LEU A 573 8.65 -6.05 -11.41
N ASP A 574 8.83 -5.91 -12.73
CA ASP A 574 9.79 -6.74 -13.48
C ASP A 574 11.22 -6.53 -12.95
N LEU A 575 11.57 -5.28 -12.64
CA LEU A 575 12.86 -4.94 -12.04
C LEU A 575 13.00 -5.54 -10.63
N HIS A 576 11.95 -5.53 -9.83
CA HIS A 576 11.92 -6.23 -8.53
C HIS A 576 12.21 -7.72 -8.70
N ASN A 577 11.50 -8.37 -9.62
CA ASN A 577 11.62 -9.82 -9.85
C ASN A 577 12.94 -10.24 -10.51
N THR A 578 13.53 -9.34 -11.31
CA THR A 578 14.75 -9.62 -12.09
C THR A 578 15.70 -8.43 -12.04
N PRO A 579 16.34 -8.13 -10.89
CA PRO A 579 17.19 -6.94 -10.75
C PRO A 579 18.37 -6.86 -11.74
N GLY A 580 18.84 -8.02 -12.21
CA GLY A 580 19.93 -8.13 -13.18
C GLY A 580 19.57 -7.73 -14.61
N ILE A 581 18.30 -7.51 -14.95
CA ILE A 581 17.84 -7.18 -16.30
C ILE A 581 18.48 -5.89 -16.85
N LEU A 582 18.84 -4.95 -15.96
CA LEU A 582 19.43 -3.69 -16.35
C LEU A 582 20.80 -3.85 -17.05
N GLN A 583 21.53 -4.92 -16.74
CA GLN A 583 22.89 -5.18 -17.27
C GLN A 583 22.90 -5.41 -18.79
N ASP A 584 21.74 -5.74 -19.36
CA ASP A 584 21.61 -5.95 -20.82
C ASP A 584 21.55 -4.64 -21.61
N TYR A 585 21.42 -3.50 -20.94
CA TYR A 585 21.15 -2.21 -21.57
C TYR A 585 22.29 -1.21 -21.38
N LYS A 586 22.54 -0.40 -22.44
CA LYS A 586 23.54 0.69 -22.37
C LYS A 586 23.06 1.84 -21.47
N THR A 587 21.77 2.14 -21.54
CA THR A 587 21.16 3.26 -20.83
C THR A 587 19.80 2.84 -20.25
N VAL A 588 19.56 3.17 -19.02
CA VAL A 588 18.26 2.97 -18.35
C VAL A 588 17.63 4.35 -18.12
N ILE A 589 16.36 4.48 -18.47
CA ILE A 589 15.56 5.69 -18.23
C ILE A 589 14.47 5.33 -17.23
N VAL A 590 14.41 6.05 -16.12
CA VAL A 590 13.30 6.07 -15.18
C VAL A 590 12.52 7.35 -15.47
N ALA A 591 11.25 7.23 -15.88
CA ALA A 591 10.47 8.38 -16.31
C ALA A 591 9.06 8.37 -15.77
N GLY A 592 8.52 9.56 -15.53
CA GLY A 592 7.22 9.80 -14.93
C GLY A 592 7.34 10.04 -13.43
N HIS A 593 6.45 9.49 -12.62
CA HIS A 593 6.48 9.60 -11.16
C HIS A 593 6.93 8.26 -10.56
N SER A 594 8.20 8.13 -10.17
CA SER A 594 8.80 6.88 -9.72
C SER A 594 9.15 6.91 -8.23
N GLU A 595 8.11 6.91 -7.41
CA GLU A 595 8.16 7.18 -5.98
C GLU A 595 8.34 5.90 -5.13
N TYR A 596 7.77 4.76 -5.57
CA TYR A 596 7.63 3.51 -4.79
C TYR A 596 8.62 2.45 -5.25
N TRP A 597 9.57 2.08 -4.39
CA TRP A 597 10.66 1.18 -4.75
C TRP A 597 10.82 0.01 -3.79
N SER A 598 11.10 -1.16 -4.33
CA SER A 598 11.55 -2.29 -3.53
C SER A 598 13.06 -2.27 -3.34
N ILE A 599 13.54 -2.92 -2.28
CA ILE A 599 14.97 -3.08 -2.01
C ILE A 599 15.65 -3.84 -3.17
N ALA A 600 14.98 -4.84 -3.75
CA ALA A 600 15.54 -5.59 -4.88
C ALA A 600 15.75 -4.70 -6.10
N ALA A 601 14.78 -3.86 -6.47
CA ALA A 601 14.89 -2.92 -7.57
C ALA A 601 15.99 -1.88 -7.33
N TYR A 602 16.07 -1.32 -6.11
CA TYR A 602 17.13 -0.40 -5.71
C TYR A 602 18.52 -1.03 -5.87
N ASN A 603 18.72 -2.26 -5.38
CA ASN A 603 19.98 -2.99 -5.50
C ASN A 603 20.31 -3.33 -6.97
N GLY A 604 19.30 -3.57 -7.81
CA GLY A 604 19.47 -3.73 -9.25
C GLY A 604 20.09 -2.48 -9.89
N VAL A 605 19.54 -1.30 -9.59
CA VAL A 605 20.10 -0.02 -10.07
C VAL A 605 21.49 0.22 -9.49
N LYS A 606 21.73 -0.05 -8.21
CA LYS A 606 23.04 0.06 -7.58
C LYS A 606 24.09 -0.77 -8.33
N SER A 607 23.82 -2.06 -8.51
CA SER A 607 24.73 -2.97 -9.21
C SER A 607 24.97 -2.56 -10.67
N TYR A 608 23.93 -2.04 -11.33
CA TYR A 608 24.05 -1.54 -12.69
C TYR A 608 25.00 -0.33 -12.78
N LEU A 609 24.86 0.63 -11.86
CA LEU A 609 25.72 1.81 -11.82
C LEU A 609 27.17 1.47 -11.44
N GLU A 610 27.39 0.59 -10.46
CA GLU A 610 28.71 0.05 -10.09
C GLU A 610 29.37 -0.69 -11.27
N GLY A 611 28.56 -1.33 -12.14
CA GLY A 611 28.96 -1.90 -13.42
C GLY A 611 29.22 -0.87 -14.54
N LYS A 612 29.30 0.42 -14.21
CA LYS A 612 29.44 1.57 -15.15
C LYS A 612 28.20 1.80 -16.02
N GLY A 613 27.03 1.45 -15.50
CA GLY A 613 25.74 1.72 -16.12
C GLY A 613 25.46 3.22 -16.27
N ARG A 614 24.50 3.56 -17.08
CA ARG A 614 24.12 4.93 -17.43
C ARG A 614 22.65 5.14 -17.16
N LEU A 615 22.34 5.93 -16.13
CA LEU A 615 20.99 6.16 -15.64
C LEU A 615 20.52 7.57 -16.01
N ILE A 616 19.35 7.66 -16.60
CA ILE A 616 18.61 8.91 -16.83
C ILE A 616 17.37 8.87 -15.95
N VAL A 617 17.21 9.86 -15.09
CA VAL A 617 16.04 10.03 -14.23
C VAL A 617 15.27 11.27 -14.70
N LEU A 618 14.06 11.04 -15.20
CA LEU A 618 13.09 12.09 -15.57
C LEU A 618 11.87 11.95 -14.67
N SER A 619 12.11 12.11 -13.38
CA SER A 619 11.16 11.89 -12.29
C SER A 619 11.44 12.86 -11.14
N GLY A 620 10.55 12.94 -10.17
CA GLY A 620 10.76 13.57 -8.87
C GLY A 620 10.25 12.62 -7.77
N ASN A 621 10.64 12.83 -6.52
CA ASN A 621 10.50 11.92 -5.38
C ASN A 621 10.98 10.50 -5.71
N THR A 622 12.06 10.41 -6.45
CA THR A 622 12.55 9.14 -6.97
C THR A 622 13.12 8.28 -5.84
N MET A 623 12.64 7.03 -5.73
CA MET A 623 13.06 6.11 -4.67
C MET A 623 12.69 6.61 -3.25
N TYR A 624 11.48 7.13 -3.08
CA TYR A 624 11.07 7.77 -1.82
C TYR A 624 10.45 6.78 -0.83
N TRP A 625 9.41 6.02 -1.22
CA TRP A 625 8.75 5.05 -0.35
C TRP A 625 9.20 3.62 -0.62
N ARG A 626 9.47 2.89 0.46
CA ARG A 626 9.76 1.46 0.37
C ARG A 626 8.49 0.65 0.17
N VAL A 627 8.55 -0.32 -0.77
CA VAL A 627 7.52 -1.33 -0.95
C VAL A 627 8.11 -2.75 -0.90
N SER A 628 7.25 -3.72 -0.57
CA SER A 628 7.48 -5.15 -0.76
C SER A 628 6.30 -5.77 -1.50
N PHE A 629 6.40 -7.04 -1.84
CA PHE A 629 5.36 -7.76 -2.56
C PHE A 629 5.08 -9.10 -1.91
N SER A 630 3.84 -9.55 -2.01
CA SER A 630 3.48 -10.94 -1.71
C SER A 630 4.32 -11.92 -2.55
N PRO A 631 4.51 -13.17 -2.10
CA PRO A 631 5.35 -14.15 -2.81
C PRO A 631 4.93 -14.41 -4.26
N ASP A 632 3.65 -14.23 -4.59
CA ASP A 632 3.10 -14.37 -5.94
C ASP A 632 3.15 -13.05 -6.74
N GLY A 633 3.57 -11.95 -6.13
CA GLY A 633 3.67 -10.62 -6.75
C GLY A 633 2.33 -9.94 -7.01
N THR A 634 1.22 -10.45 -6.47
CA THR A 634 -0.13 -9.91 -6.73
C THR A 634 -0.56 -8.81 -5.77
N VAL A 635 0.13 -8.66 -4.64
CA VAL A 635 -0.13 -7.63 -3.64
C VAL A 635 1.14 -6.85 -3.34
N MET A 636 1.04 -5.53 -3.41
CA MET A 636 2.08 -4.60 -2.97
C MET A 636 1.80 -4.16 -1.53
N GLU A 637 2.80 -4.24 -0.66
CA GLU A 637 2.75 -3.69 0.69
C GLU A 637 3.56 -2.39 0.76
N CYS A 638 2.95 -1.34 1.31
CA CYS A 638 3.58 -0.04 1.56
C CYS A 638 3.13 0.51 2.90
N ARG A 639 4.04 0.77 3.83
CA ARG A 639 3.74 1.27 5.17
C ARG A 639 4.40 2.62 5.40
N LYS A 640 3.61 3.68 5.37
CA LYS A 640 4.07 5.08 5.44
C LYS A 640 4.10 5.68 6.85
N VAL A 641 3.70 4.97 7.89
CA VAL A 641 3.23 5.59 9.13
C VAL A 641 4.33 6.00 10.11
N ASP A 642 5.56 5.54 9.97
CA ASP A 642 6.66 5.83 10.91
C ASP A 642 7.77 6.70 10.29
N GLY A 643 7.46 7.49 9.26
CA GLY A 643 8.44 8.38 8.65
C GLY A 643 9.01 9.39 9.66
N ALA A 644 10.28 9.75 9.53
CA ALA A 644 10.86 10.85 10.27
C ALA A 644 10.04 12.12 9.99
N GLY A 645 9.70 12.88 11.02
CA GLY A 645 8.87 14.05 10.90
C GLY A 645 7.36 13.80 10.84
N ALA A 646 6.90 12.57 10.63
CA ALA A 646 5.49 12.27 10.82
C ALA A 646 5.13 12.34 12.31
N GLU A 647 4.12 13.12 12.66
CA GLU A 647 3.52 13.10 13.99
C GLU A 647 2.77 11.78 14.22
N VAL A 648 3.51 10.68 14.26
CA VAL A 648 2.91 9.39 14.54
C VAL A 648 2.60 9.29 16.01
N ALA A 649 1.36 8.98 16.31
CA ALA A 649 0.98 8.73 17.70
C ALA A 649 1.84 7.58 18.27
N PRO A 650 2.34 7.69 19.49
CA PRO A 650 3.20 6.68 20.11
C PRO A 650 2.66 5.24 20.06
N ASN A 651 1.34 5.08 20.08
CA ASN A 651 0.68 3.79 20.03
C ASN A 651 0.66 3.13 18.63
N ARG A 652 1.23 3.78 17.61
CA ARG A 652 1.30 3.26 16.22
C ARG A 652 2.73 3.00 15.76
N ARG A 653 3.68 3.24 16.61
CA ARG A 653 5.07 2.89 16.38
C ARG A 653 5.18 1.38 16.14
N GLY A 654 5.99 0.97 15.18
CA GLY A 654 6.10 -0.42 14.73
C GLY A 654 5.13 -0.80 13.60
N GLU A 655 4.20 0.06 13.21
CA GLU A 655 3.32 -0.22 12.07
C GLU A 655 4.04 -0.24 10.71
N THR A 656 5.26 0.28 10.63
CA THR A 656 6.08 0.25 9.40
C THR A 656 6.69 -1.11 9.07
N TRP A 657 6.56 -2.09 9.94
CA TRP A 657 7.11 -3.42 9.69
C TRP A 657 6.32 -4.18 8.63
N HIS A 658 6.95 -4.46 7.48
CA HIS A 658 6.32 -5.18 6.38
C HIS A 658 6.13 -6.65 6.71
N SER A 659 4.94 -7.18 6.45
CA SER A 659 4.62 -8.59 6.65
C SER A 659 5.11 -9.48 5.51
N ASP A 660 5.29 -8.93 4.31
CA ASP A 660 5.70 -9.73 3.14
C ASP A 660 7.17 -10.16 3.21
N ASP A 661 8.06 -9.31 3.69
CA ASP A 661 9.50 -9.61 3.74
C ASP A 661 10.15 -9.53 5.14
N GLY A 662 9.38 -9.15 6.16
CA GLY A 662 9.87 -9.05 7.53
C GLY A 662 10.89 -7.94 7.75
N LEU A 663 10.84 -6.86 6.97
CA LEU A 663 11.76 -5.73 7.07
C LEU A 663 11.00 -4.42 7.35
N ARG A 664 11.70 -3.44 7.90
CA ARG A 664 11.15 -2.10 8.12
C ARG A 664 10.75 -1.45 6.80
N GLY A 665 9.57 -0.83 6.75
CA GLY A 665 9.10 0.07 5.70
C GLY A 665 9.30 1.55 6.05
N GLY A 666 8.51 2.40 5.44
CA GLY A 666 8.63 3.85 5.52
C GLY A 666 9.46 4.41 4.37
N LEU A 667 10.19 5.49 4.61
CA LEU A 667 11.05 6.11 3.60
C LEU A 667 12.25 5.22 3.24
N MET A 668 12.58 5.12 1.95
CA MET A 668 13.74 4.35 1.49
C MET A 668 15.02 4.78 2.22
N ARG A 669 15.23 6.11 2.41
CA ARG A 669 16.42 6.63 3.12
C ARG A 669 16.47 6.21 4.59
N GLU A 670 15.33 6.06 5.26
CA GLU A 670 15.26 5.58 6.65
C GLU A 670 15.48 4.08 6.76
N CYS A 671 15.17 3.35 5.69
CA CYS A 671 15.46 1.92 5.58
C CYS A 671 16.93 1.62 5.18
N GLY A 672 17.77 2.64 5.02
CA GLY A 672 19.20 2.48 4.62
C GLY A 672 19.42 2.44 3.10
N PHE A 673 18.43 2.82 2.29
CA PHE A 673 18.47 2.82 0.83
C PHE A 673 18.14 4.21 0.26
N PRO A 674 18.87 5.28 0.60
CA PRO A 674 18.54 6.63 0.17
C PRO A 674 18.70 6.81 -1.34
N GLY A 675 17.69 7.46 -1.96
CA GLY A 675 17.65 7.68 -3.41
C GLY A 675 18.85 8.44 -3.93
N TRP A 676 19.32 9.47 -3.19
CA TRP A 676 20.43 10.32 -3.60
C TRP A 676 21.75 9.58 -3.84
N GLN A 677 21.98 8.44 -3.18
CA GLN A 677 23.21 7.64 -3.40
C GLN A 677 23.28 7.05 -4.81
N LEU A 678 22.14 6.89 -5.47
CA LEU A 678 22.07 6.35 -6.83
C LEU A 678 21.75 7.42 -7.87
N THR A 679 20.92 8.38 -7.52
CA THR A 679 20.37 9.38 -8.45
C THR A 679 21.06 10.74 -8.34
N GLY A 680 21.80 11.00 -7.26
CA GLY A 680 22.47 12.28 -6.96
C GLY A 680 21.56 13.35 -6.36
N LEU A 681 20.26 13.11 -6.33
CA LEU A 681 19.24 14.00 -5.76
C LEU A 681 18.36 13.27 -4.76
N GLU A 682 17.77 14.01 -3.83
CA GLU A 682 16.80 13.54 -2.85
C GLU A 682 15.56 14.41 -2.87
N THR A 683 14.43 13.87 -2.47
CA THR A 683 13.14 14.56 -2.36
C THR A 683 13.25 15.86 -1.59
N TYR A 684 12.69 16.94 -2.16
CA TYR A 684 12.73 18.28 -1.60
C TYR A 684 11.37 18.96 -1.59
N GLY A 685 10.68 19.06 -2.74
CA GLY A 685 9.41 19.74 -2.88
C GLY A 685 8.26 18.77 -3.08
N ILE A 686 7.19 18.93 -2.28
CA ILE A 686 5.88 18.31 -2.50
C ILE A 686 4.93 19.43 -2.85
N LEU A 687 4.66 19.58 -4.14
CA LEU A 687 3.87 20.67 -4.65
C LEU A 687 2.41 20.33 -4.49
N SER A 688 1.64 21.22 -3.82
CA SER A 688 0.21 21.03 -3.73
C SER A 688 -0.43 21.25 -5.10
N PHE A 689 -0.97 20.19 -5.68
CA PHE A 689 -2.04 20.40 -6.64
C PHE A 689 -3.19 21.05 -5.89
N GLY A 690 -3.83 22.01 -6.46
CA GLY A 690 -5.05 22.62 -5.92
C GLY A 690 -6.23 21.64 -5.82
N GLY A 691 -5.96 20.35 -5.67
CA GLY A 691 -6.95 19.31 -5.49
C GLY A 691 -6.32 18.04 -4.94
N SER A 692 -6.94 17.43 -3.94
CA SER A 692 -6.82 16.04 -3.58
C SER A 692 -7.10 15.17 -4.82
N PRO A 693 -6.60 13.91 -4.89
CA PRO A 693 -7.08 12.92 -5.85
C PRO A 693 -8.61 12.88 -6.00
N ASP A 694 -9.31 13.40 -5.01
CA ASP A 694 -10.76 13.47 -4.89
C ASP A 694 -11.38 14.79 -5.31
N SER A 695 -10.58 15.80 -5.58
CA SER A 695 -11.08 17.07 -6.10
C SER A 695 -11.15 17.02 -7.62
N PRO A 696 -12.16 17.65 -8.24
CA PRO A 696 -12.14 17.87 -9.67
C PRO A 696 -10.81 18.53 -10.06
N ALA A 697 -10.24 18.11 -11.18
CA ALA A 697 -9.00 18.69 -11.69
C ALA A 697 -9.10 20.22 -11.62
N PRO A 698 -8.08 20.93 -11.10
CA PRO A 698 -8.09 22.37 -11.09
C PRO A 698 -8.31 22.88 -12.50
N ALA A 699 -9.02 23.99 -12.64
CA ALA A 699 -9.25 24.60 -13.93
C ALA A 699 -7.90 24.89 -14.60
N ALA A 700 -7.84 24.78 -15.91
CA ALA A 700 -6.64 25.08 -16.68
C ALA A 700 -6.13 26.48 -16.26
N GLY A 701 -4.96 26.54 -15.62
CA GLY A 701 -4.37 27.77 -15.07
C GLY A 701 -4.13 27.82 -13.57
N ASP A 702 -4.67 26.85 -12.80
CA ASP A 702 -4.56 26.85 -11.33
C ASP A 702 -3.27 26.24 -10.77
N VAL A 703 -2.39 25.72 -11.62
CA VAL A 703 -1.09 25.17 -11.20
C VAL A 703 0.05 25.90 -11.88
N ASP A 704 0.81 26.57 -11.07
CA ASP A 704 1.97 27.36 -11.49
C ASP A 704 3.24 26.51 -11.41
N PHE A 705 3.43 25.61 -12.38
CA PHE A 705 4.69 24.88 -12.51
C PHE A 705 5.79 25.87 -12.94
N GLY A 706 6.97 25.69 -12.36
CA GLY A 706 8.11 26.53 -12.63
C GLY A 706 8.90 26.15 -13.88
N THR A 707 10.02 26.82 -14.04
CA THR A 707 10.98 26.64 -15.13
C THR A 707 12.35 26.31 -14.58
N PHE A 708 13.23 25.79 -15.44
CA PHE A 708 14.66 25.72 -15.16
C PHE A 708 15.39 26.95 -15.66
N ASN A 709 16.37 27.41 -14.91
CA ASN A 709 17.34 28.42 -15.30
C ASN A 709 18.74 27.80 -15.43
N VAL A 710 19.40 28.03 -16.57
CA VAL A 710 20.74 27.46 -16.85
C VAL A 710 21.74 27.95 -15.81
N ALA A 711 22.38 27.00 -15.11
CA ALA A 711 23.42 27.28 -14.13
C ALA A 711 24.84 27.14 -14.71
N ASN A 712 25.06 26.19 -15.62
CA ASN A 712 26.38 25.90 -16.18
C ASN A 712 26.31 25.80 -17.72
N PRO A 713 26.29 26.93 -18.45
CA PRO A 713 26.13 26.97 -19.91
C PRO A 713 27.30 26.33 -20.67
N ASP A 714 28.49 26.32 -20.10
CA ASP A 714 29.72 25.81 -20.74
C ASP A 714 29.84 24.28 -20.60
N HIS A 715 28.96 23.62 -19.89
CA HIS A 715 28.99 22.17 -19.74
C HIS A 715 28.81 21.48 -21.10
N PHE A 716 29.58 20.43 -21.34
CA PHE A 716 29.62 19.75 -22.65
C PHE A 716 28.26 19.23 -23.12
N LEU A 717 27.31 18.94 -22.20
CA LEU A 717 25.96 18.53 -22.54
C LEU A 717 25.12 19.66 -23.14
N PHE A 718 25.50 20.93 -22.96
CA PHE A 718 24.88 22.07 -23.65
C PHE A 718 25.56 22.42 -24.98
N LYS A 719 26.57 21.65 -25.41
CA LYS A 719 27.26 21.94 -26.66
C LYS A 719 26.29 21.96 -27.84
N GLY A 720 26.30 23.09 -28.57
CA GLY A 720 25.42 23.30 -29.74
C GLY A 720 23.98 23.64 -29.44
N VAL A 721 23.58 23.72 -28.17
CA VAL A 721 22.23 24.16 -27.76
C VAL A 721 22.13 25.70 -27.76
N GLY A 722 23.22 26.42 -27.49
CA GLY A 722 23.26 27.88 -27.61
C GLY A 722 22.61 28.59 -26.43
N VAL A 723 22.91 28.16 -25.20
CA VAL A 723 22.38 28.72 -23.96
C VAL A 723 23.31 29.72 -23.27
N THR A 724 22.75 30.56 -22.42
CA THR A 724 23.51 31.50 -21.54
C THR A 724 23.12 31.27 -20.08
N ALA A 725 24.02 31.65 -19.16
CA ALA A 725 23.77 31.57 -17.73
C ALA A 725 22.48 32.35 -17.35
N GLY A 726 21.64 31.76 -16.53
CA GLY A 726 20.36 32.34 -16.09
C GLY A 726 19.26 32.27 -17.14
N GLN A 727 19.49 31.77 -18.34
CA GLN A 727 18.45 31.61 -19.34
C GLN A 727 17.39 30.60 -18.86
N SER A 728 16.13 31.02 -18.89
CA SER A 728 14.99 30.15 -18.56
C SER A 728 14.64 29.23 -19.73
N PHE A 729 14.24 28.00 -19.41
CA PHE A 729 13.79 26.99 -20.37
C PHE A 729 12.88 25.97 -19.69
N ALA A 730 12.27 25.09 -20.47
CA ALA A 730 11.42 24.04 -19.98
C ALA A 730 10.27 24.57 -19.08
N GLN A 731 9.46 25.44 -19.63
CA GLN A 731 8.28 25.97 -18.94
C GLN A 731 7.34 24.85 -18.52
N TYR A 732 6.73 24.95 -17.35
CA TYR A 732 5.82 23.96 -16.75
C TYR A 732 6.48 22.61 -16.40
N THR A 733 7.79 22.59 -16.18
CA THR A 733 8.52 21.34 -15.89
C THR A 733 8.81 21.17 -14.42
N VAL A 734 9.18 22.25 -13.71
CA VAL A 734 9.46 22.21 -12.27
C VAL A 734 8.12 22.17 -11.53
N GLY A 735 7.63 20.98 -11.27
CA GLY A 735 6.31 20.83 -10.67
C GLY A 735 5.96 19.42 -10.31
N HIS A 736 4.83 19.27 -9.63
CA HIS A 736 4.31 18.15 -8.90
C HIS A 736 5.21 17.82 -7.71
N GLU A 737 6.33 17.19 -7.94
CA GLU A 737 7.32 16.88 -6.92
C GLU A 737 8.71 17.14 -7.49
N THR A 738 9.59 17.60 -6.63
CA THR A 738 10.93 18.04 -7.01
C THR A 738 12.01 17.49 -6.09
N ASP A 739 13.18 17.27 -6.67
CA ASP A 739 14.34 16.76 -5.98
C ASP A 739 15.48 17.81 -6.00
N ALA A 740 16.29 17.81 -4.95
CA ALA A 740 17.47 18.66 -4.85
C ALA A 740 18.68 17.87 -4.30
N ARG A 741 19.87 18.47 -4.44
CA ARG A 741 21.10 17.91 -3.88
C ARG A 741 21.03 17.90 -2.36
N VAL A 742 21.64 16.91 -1.72
CA VAL A 742 21.67 16.84 -0.25
C VAL A 742 22.41 18.02 0.38
N SER A 743 23.36 18.65 -0.35
CA SER A 743 23.99 19.90 0.07
C SER A 743 23.02 21.09 0.08
N THR A 744 22.06 21.13 -0.84
CA THR A 744 20.97 22.12 -0.86
C THR A 744 20.03 21.86 0.32
N LEU A 745 19.60 20.61 0.53
CA LEU A 745 18.75 20.21 1.66
C LEU A 745 19.37 20.57 3.02
N LYS A 746 20.66 20.32 3.19
CA LYS A 746 21.42 20.76 4.37
C LYS A 746 21.38 22.28 4.55
N THR A 747 21.63 23.01 3.47
CA THR A 747 21.66 24.48 3.52
C THR A 747 20.31 25.06 3.91
N VAL A 748 19.21 24.58 3.32
CA VAL A 748 17.86 25.08 3.65
C VAL A 748 17.44 24.68 5.06
N ARG A 749 17.84 23.51 5.54
CA ARG A 749 17.66 23.08 6.93
C ARG A 749 18.33 24.05 7.91
N GLU A 750 19.62 24.32 7.70
CA GLU A 750 20.39 25.23 8.55
C GLU A 750 19.81 26.66 8.54
N LYS A 751 19.42 27.16 7.39
CA LYS A 751 18.81 28.50 7.24
C LYS A 751 17.41 28.60 7.82
N SER A 752 16.63 27.54 7.78
CA SER A 752 15.34 27.43 8.45
C SER A 752 15.45 27.23 9.95
N HIS A 753 16.68 26.98 10.47
CA HIS A 753 16.92 26.60 11.86
C HIS A 753 16.20 25.31 12.28
N ASN A 754 15.97 24.41 11.34
CA ASN A 754 15.36 23.12 11.63
C ASN A 754 16.33 22.24 12.43
N PRO A 755 15.88 21.53 13.46
CA PRO A 755 16.74 20.69 14.27
C PRO A 755 17.17 19.44 13.52
N LEU A 756 18.34 18.93 13.87
CA LEU A 756 18.69 17.55 13.57
C LEU A 756 17.94 16.61 14.54
N PRO A 757 17.46 15.47 14.09
CA PRO A 757 17.05 14.41 14.98
C PRO A 757 18.21 14.02 15.91
N PRO A 758 17.95 13.65 17.18
CA PRO A 758 18.99 13.25 18.12
C PRO A 758 19.92 12.17 17.54
N GLY A 759 21.22 12.41 17.55
CA GLY A 759 22.21 11.47 17.02
C GLY A 759 22.36 11.46 15.50
N ALA A 760 21.53 12.19 14.74
CA ALA A 760 21.60 12.27 13.31
C ALA A 760 22.62 13.34 12.84
N ALA A 761 23.11 13.16 11.61
CA ALA A 761 23.92 14.13 10.89
C ALA A 761 23.38 14.29 9.46
N ASP A 762 23.57 15.48 8.89
CA ASP A 762 23.29 15.65 7.47
C ASP A 762 24.13 14.67 6.64
N PRO A 763 23.56 14.11 5.56
CA PRO A 763 24.32 13.20 4.72
C PRO A 763 25.47 13.95 4.00
N ASP A 764 26.56 13.24 3.78
CA ASP A 764 27.68 13.73 2.99
C ASP A 764 27.37 13.57 1.49
N GLU A 765 27.40 14.68 0.77
CA GLU A 765 27.18 14.66 -0.67
C GLU A 765 28.32 13.97 -1.40
N PRO A 766 28.03 13.05 -2.34
CA PRO A 766 29.07 12.40 -3.12
C PRO A 766 29.73 13.40 -4.09
N GLY A 767 31.03 13.23 -4.31
CA GLY A 767 31.77 14.06 -5.27
C GLY A 767 31.37 13.78 -6.74
N GLY A 768 31.61 14.77 -7.61
CA GLY A 768 31.43 14.63 -9.06
C GLY A 768 30.05 15.06 -9.59
N ILE A 769 29.14 15.51 -8.74
CA ILE A 769 27.86 16.08 -9.16
C ILE A 769 28.05 17.48 -9.72
N THR A 770 27.49 17.75 -10.89
CA THR A 770 27.47 19.07 -11.53
C THR A 770 26.02 19.50 -11.75
N THR A 771 25.64 20.64 -11.16
CA THR A 771 24.34 21.26 -11.43
C THR A 771 24.36 21.92 -12.80
N LEU A 772 23.47 21.54 -13.68
CA LEU A 772 23.31 22.07 -15.04
C LEU A 772 22.29 23.21 -15.06
N ALA A 773 21.22 23.09 -14.29
CA ALA A 773 20.19 24.11 -14.17
C ALA A 773 19.51 24.05 -12.80
N ASN A 774 18.95 25.18 -12.39
CA ASN A 774 18.20 25.36 -11.15
C ASN A 774 16.73 25.59 -11.48
N GLY A 775 15.83 24.85 -10.80
CA GLY A 775 14.40 25.05 -10.89
C GLY A 775 13.92 26.20 -10.00
N HIS A 776 12.98 26.96 -10.49
CA HIS A 776 12.40 28.10 -9.77
C HIS A 776 10.92 28.24 -10.07
N LYS A 777 10.21 28.89 -9.15
CA LYS A 777 8.82 29.27 -9.26
C LYS A 777 7.85 28.08 -9.21
N ALA A 778 8.09 27.12 -8.37
CA ALA A 778 7.11 26.13 -7.99
C ALA A 778 6.35 26.59 -6.73
N SER A 779 5.07 26.32 -6.66
CA SER A 779 4.28 26.52 -5.43
C SER A 779 4.15 25.20 -4.70
N GLY A 780 4.26 25.19 -3.39
CA GLY A 780 4.10 23.97 -2.59
C GLY A 780 4.83 24.04 -1.28
N ASN A 781 4.92 22.87 -0.62
CA ASN A 781 5.70 22.69 0.60
C ASN A 781 7.05 22.09 0.26
N PHE A 782 8.09 22.62 0.89
CA PHE A 782 9.46 22.12 0.74
C PHE A 782 9.96 21.58 2.06
N TYR A 783 10.68 20.47 2.03
CA TYR A 783 11.12 19.76 3.22
C TYR A 783 12.62 19.55 3.18
N ASP A 784 13.27 19.67 4.33
CA ASP A 784 14.69 19.30 4.45
C ASP A 784 14.87 17.76 4.42
N TYR A 785 16.09 17.29 4.55
CA TYR A 785 16.40 15.85 4.52
C TYR A 785 15.67 15.04 5.61
N PHE A 786 15.27 15.69 6.67
CA PHE A 786 14.59 15.08 7.83
C PHE A 786 13.08 15.38 7.86
N ASP A 787 12.49 15.71 6.71
CA ASP A 787 11.07 16.03 6.54
C ASP A 787 10.56 17.20 7.41
N ASN A 788 11.45 18.08 7.87
CA ASN A 788 11.00 19.30 8.50
C ASN A 788 10.67 20.34 7.41
N LEU A 789 9.54 21.03 7.58
CA LEU A 789 9.12 22.07 6.66
C LEU A 789 10.17 23.19 6.57
N VAL A 790 10.56 23.52 5.36
CA VAL A 790 11.43 24.66 5.08
C VAL A 790 10.59 25.94 5.05
N ARG A 791 11.07 27.02 5.67
CA ARG A 791 10.33 28.29 5.70
C ARG A 791 10.28 28.95 4.33
N ASP A 792 9.14 29.47 3.94
CA ASP A 792 8.91 30.05 2.60
C ASP A 792 9.94 31.10 2.20
N GLU A 793 10.35 31.96 3.13
CA GLU A 793 11.38 32.97 2.87
C GLU A 793 12.75 32.37 2.57
N ILE A 794 13.00 31.12 2.97
CA ILE A 794 14.23 30.42 2.65
C ILE A 794 14.12 29.71 1.30
N VAL A 795 12.96 29.09 1.01
CA VAL A 795 12.70 28.44 -0.28
C VAL A 795 13.00 29.39 -1.44
N THR A 796 12.55 30.63 -1.36
CA THR A 796 12.73 31.64 -2.43
C THR A 796 14.19 32.05 -2.70
N LEU A 797 15.12 31.70 -1.79
CA LEU A 797 16.55 32.05 -1.91
C LEU A 797 17.40 30.94 -2.51
N TYR A 798 16.85 29.74 -2.65
CA TYR A 798 17.58 28.54 -3.10
C TYR A 798 16.85 27.88 -4.26
N PRO A 799 17.50 27.01 -5.06
CA PRO A 799 16.83 26.22 -6.08
C PRO A 799 15.70 25.39 -5.49
N GLU A 800 14.55 25.38 -6.14
CA GLU A 800 13.37 24.58 -5.79
C GLU A 800 13.39 23.18 -6.44
N ALA A 801 14.29 22.99 -7.40
CA ALA A 801 14.65 21.73 -8.03
C ALA A 801 16.06 21.86 -8.61
N GLU A 802 16.77 20.77 -8.77
CA GLU A 802 18.07 20.78 -9.44
C GLU A 802 18.12 19.77 -10.57
N LEU A 803 18.59 20.22 -11.74
CA LEU A 803 18.89 19.36 -12.89
C LEU A 803 20.39 19.13 -12.92
N ILE A 804 20.82 17.85 -12.84
CA ILE A 804 22.23 17.51 -12.64
C ILE A 804 22.77 16.52 -13.67
N TYR A 805 24.09 16.55 -13.83
CA TYR A 805 24.91 15.47 -14.37
C TYR A 805 25.87 14.99 -13.28
N TRP A 806 25.99 13.69 -13.15
CA TRP A 806 26.91 13.10 -12.18
C TRP A 806 27.74 12.00 -12.82
N GLN A 807 29.05 12.24 -12.81
CA GLN A 807 30.02 11.19 -13.09
C GLN A 807 30.43 10.56 -11.76
N ARG A 808 29.91 9.38 -11.53
CA ARG A 808 30.14 8.66 -10.28
C ARG A 808 31.58 8.20 -10.14
N PRO A 809 32.12 8.10 -8.89
CA PRO A 809 33.47 7.59 -8.65
C PRO A 809 33.69 6.17 -9.16
N ASP A 810 32.66 5.33 -9.19
CA ASP A 810 32.69 3.96 -9.71
C ASP A 810 32.67 3.89 -11.25
N GLY A 811 32.48 5.00 -11.91
CA GLY A 811 32.43 5.12 -13.37
C GLY A 811 31.03 5.05 -13.98
N GLY A 812 30.00 4.89 -13.17
CA GLY A 812 28.60 5.04 -13.58
C GLY A 812 28.30 6.50 -13.96
N LEU A 813 27.31 6.70 -14.82
CA LEU A 813 26.86 8.03 -15.24
C LEU A 813 25.39 8.23 -14.85
N VAL A 814 25.07 9.40 -14.31
CA VAL A 814 23.69 9.78 -13.99
C VAL A 814 23.38 11.14 -14.58
N PHE A 815 22.23 11.23 -15.22
CA PHE A 815 21.54 12.48 -15.53
C PHE A 815 20.22 12.47 -14.80
N ASN A 816 19.96 13.49 -13.98
CA ASN A 816 18.72 13.58 -13.22
C ASN A 816 18.08 14.94 -13.43
N GLY A 817 16.81 14.90 -13.88
CA GLY A 817 16.02 16.09 -14.16
C GLY A 817 15.34 16.70 -12.92
N GLY A 818 15.35 16.01 -11.77
CA GLY A 818 14.92 16.53 -10.48
C GLY A 818 13.46 17.01 -10.38
N ALA A 819 12.58 16.59 -11.30
CA ALA A 819 11.17 16.95 -11.25
C ALA A 819 10.31 15.96 -12.03
N VAL A 820 9.06 15.70 -11.57
CA VAL A 820 8.11 14.83 -12.27
C VAL A 820 7.73 15.40 -13.64
N GLY A 821 7.63 16.72 -13.76
CA GLY A 821 7.18 17.39 -14.97
C GLY A 821 8.15 17.37 -16.17
N ASN A 822 9.32 16.73 -16.09
CA ASN A 822 10.30 16.69 -17.19
C ASN A 822 9.71 16.20 -18.54
N GLY A 823 8.75 15.29 -18.49
CA GLY A 823 8.05 14.83 -19.68
C GLY A 823 7.30 15.92 -20.42
N ILE A 824 6.85 16.97 -19.73
CA ILE A 824 6.13 18.11 -20.32
C ILE A 824 7.03 18.87 -21.30
N ALA A 825 8.27 19.16 -20.90
CA ALA A 825 9.24 19.85 -21.78
C ALA A 825 9.55 19.03 -23.03
N LEU A 826 9.60 17.69 -22.90
CA LEU A 826 9.78 16.79 -24.05
C LEU A 826 8.55 16.80 -24.97
N TYR A 827 7.35 16.78 -24.39
CA TYR A 827 6.11 16.81 -25.16
C TYR A 827 5.94 18.12 -25.94
N TYR A 828 6.14 19.27 -25.30
CA TYR A 828 6.09 20.58 -25.97
C TYR A 828 7.33 20.88 -26.81
N GLN A 829 8.30 19.96 -26.86
CA GLN A 829 9.53 20.09 -27.63
C GLN A 829 10.31 21.38 -27.31
N ASP A 830 10.43 21.72 -26.01
CA ASP A 830 11.26 22.84 -25.60
C ASP A 830 12.65 22.74 -26.23
N PRO A 831 13.11 23.75 -26.99
CA PRO A 831 14.31 23.59 -27.81
C PRO A 831 15.59 23.40 -26.98
N VAL A 832 15.66 23.98 -25.78
CA VAL A 832 16.83 23.83 -24.89
C VAL A 832 16.80 22.44 -24.24
N PHE A 833 15.67 22.04 -23.66
CA PHE A 833 15.56 20.75 -22.98
C PHE A 833 15.70 19.59 -23.96
N THR A 834 15.06 19.64 -25.11
CA THR A 834 15.19 18.59 -26.14
C THR A 834 16.59 18.54 -26.74
N GLY A 835 17.24 19.70 -26.94
CA GLY A 835 18.64 19.78 -27.34
C GLY A 835 19.59 19.14 -26.32
N LEU A 836 19.41 19.48 -25.06
CA LEU A 836 20.14 18.87 -23.93
C LEU A 836 19.92 17.36 -23.89
N MET A 837 18.69 16.88 -23.95
CA MET A 837 18.37 15.46 -23.92
C MET A 837 18.93 14.67 -25.11
N LYS A 838 18.97 15.26 -26.30
CA LYS A 838 19.67 14.66 -27.45
C LYS A 838 21.18 14.50 -27.18
N ASN A 839 21.81 15.49 -26.58
CA ASN A 839 23.22 15.39 -26.19
C ASN A 839 23.44 14.33 -25.09
N VAL A 840 22.56 14.28 -24.09
CA VAL A 840 22.57 13.25 -23.05
C VAL A 840 22.47 11.86 -23.66
N LEU A 841 21.47 11.62 -24.51
CA LEU A 841 21.31 10.30 -25.14
C LEU A 841 22.48 9.96 -26.09
N THR A 842 22.99 10.93 -26.85
CA THR A 842 24.18 10.71 -27.70
C THR A 842 25.38 10.28 -26.84
N TYR A 843 25.58 10.89 -25.68
CA TYR A 843 26.68 10.55 -24.79
C TYR A 843 26.44 9.24 -24.03
N PHE A 844 25.21 9.00 -23.58
CA PHE A 844 24.87 7.84 -22.75
C PHE A 844 24.67 6.56 -23.60
N VAL A 845 24.06 6.65 -24.77
CA VAL A 845 23.87 5.49 -25.64
C VAL A 845 25.17 5.19 -26.40
N GLY A 846 25.93 6.25 -26.70
CA GLY A 846 27.13 6.15 -27.53
C GLY A 846 26.80 5.84 -29.00
N PRO A 847 27.77 5.71 -29.85
CA PRO A 847 27.56 5.35 -31.24
C PRO A 847 27.07 3.93 -31.45
#